data_db960eb70bd977567325b883013a72ca
#
_entry.id   db960eb70bd977567325b883013a72ca
#
_cell.length_a   1.000
_cell.length_b   1.000
_cell.length_c   1.000
_cell.angle_alpha   90.00
_cell.angle_beta   90.00
_cell.angle_gamma   90.00
#
_symmetry.space_group_name_H-M   'P 1'
#
loop_
_entity.id
_entity.type
_entity.pdbx_description
1 polymer ?
#
loop_
_entity_poly.entity_id
_entity_poly.type
_entity_poly.pdbx_seq_one_letter_code
_entity_poly.pdbx_strand_id
1 'polypeptide(L)'
;MSRIAYVAVALLCAPLAFSQESTLEEVVVTSSFTHQVQGQNESSVTVIPGTDITENLTQSLGEHLTTIAGVSSNNFGSAVGQPVIRGLSNNRVKVLQNNLVVRDVAGIGPDHPIDLDLGNIEQVEIVRGASALLHSNGASGGIINVVDNTIAKSDIEEPRFTLSAEQQTGNEGEGFSTAFKRNIGGFNVSYSFTGFDAQDYEVPNGAILHEEEDHDEEHDDHDEEHDDHDEDHEEDMGTLANSDYETKAHRFGISKTGEWGFLGASYQDISYTYGIPFHGEAHGGHEEEGHGEDHDGDHESEDHDDDHEGEEDHDEHEGERIFSQTDSEVFTIEGLLNVNNALLNSVQFSIRDTDYTLVEQHAEGDGEDEHEDEHEGHSEEPTLFSNDSTEVQMIFNLGSAENPRRVVVNQVSEKVAVLGEEAFMEPVKSTETTIGAFGGFNVSGFDIDVGIRYDDIERKGTIREMHEEEEHEEEGHDEEEHHDEHEGFELEPFTFKDQSVSGVVTIGRSLTDSLSGSVNLGFVTRTPSTMELFMNGEHLAVARYEVGDANLKPEEANNIDFNLFYNDETWFASASIYRNTIDNYIYLRDESEEEHEEHEEEGHEGEHEEHGGLLLAEYMQADATFSGYEIEIGRRFNVAGGELEVRLHRDQVKADFSGGGNVPRITPSRNVFAMDYSRGMTRAMMEIQDVGSQNLISSFETPTADYRLVNGRLSHSIDLGDGAMLTISAFGRNLTNEIARSHTSFVKNEVPLAGRNIGVKASLSF
;
A
#
# COMPACT_ATOMS: atom_id res chain seq x y z
N MET A 1 22.74 26.01 -12.99
CA MET A 1 22.34 27.43 -13.14
C MET A 1 20.87 27.48 -13.52
N SER A 2 20.10 27.89 -12.57
CA SER A 2 18.62 27.93 -12.55
C SER A 2 18.00 28.59 -13.78
N ARG A 3 17.05 27.91 -14.43
CA ARG A 3 16.11 28.53 -15.36
C ARG A 3 14.76 28.68 -14.65
N ILE A 4 14.59 29.82 -14.01
CA ILE A 4 13.28 30.27 -13.50
C ILE A 4 12.42 30.62 -14.70
N ALA A 5 11.39 29.80 -14.96
CA ALA A 5 10.36 30.09 -15.95
C ALA A 5 9.30 31.03 -15.33
N TYR A 6 9.22 32.27 -15.82
CA TYR A 6 8.17 33.21 -15.44
C TYR A 6 6.85 32.81 -16.12
N VAL A 7 5.90 32.32 -15.34
CA VAL A 7 4.51 32.18 -15.80
C VAL A 7 3.78 33.49 -15.46
N ALA A 8 3.49 34.28 -16.47
CA ALA A 8 2.67 35.48 -16.35
C ALA A 8 1.18 35.08 -16.35
N VAL A 9 0.54 35.13 -15.18
CA VAL A 9 -0.90 34.93 -15.03
C VAL A 9 -1.60 36.23 -15.34
N ALA A 10 -2.42 36.25 -16.41
CA ALA A 10 -3.29 37.36 -16.74
C ALA A 10 -4.58 37.30 -15.89
N LEU A 11 -4.70 38.20 -14.92
CA LEU A 11 -5.89 38.38 -14.09
C LEU A 11 -7.06 38.97 -14.93
N LEU A 12 -8.13 38.21 -15.05
CA LEU A 12 -9.44 38.71 -15.48
C LEU A 12 -10.30 38.96 -14.23
N CYS A 13 -10.44 40.23 -13.84
CA CYS A 13 -11.28 40.66 -12.73
C CYS A 13 -12.76 40.59 -13.10
N ALA A 14 -13.56 39.87 -12.31
CA ALA A 14 -15.01 40.04 -12.22
C ALA A 14 -15.41 40.11 -10.72
N PRO A 15 -16.34 40.99 -10.32
CA PRO A 15 -16.67 41.19 -8.91
C PRO A 15 -17.57 40.06 -8.38
N LEU A 16 -17.24 39.49 -7.23
CA LEU A 16 -18.01 38.48 -6.53
C LEU A 16 -18.44 38.93 -5.13
N ALA A 17 -19.60 38.48 -4.75
CA ALA A 17 -20.27 38.84 -3.47
C ALA A 17 -19.82 37.89 -2.35
N PHE A 18 -19.82 38.40 -1.13
CA PHE A 18 -19.43 37.73 0.09
C PHE A 18 -20.26 36.48 0.37
N SER A 19 -19.60 35.36 0.69
CA SER A 19 -20.20 34.19 1.32
C SER A 19 -19.53 33.87 2.64
N GLN A 20 -20.35 33.46 3.60
CA GLN A 20 -20.02 33.12 4.96
C GLN A 20 -19.46 31.71 4.99
N GLU A 21 -18.37 31.49 5.70
CA GLU A 21 -17.73 30.20 5.94
C GLU A 21 -18.77 29.16 6.43
N SER A 22 -19.16 28.24 5.60
CA SER A 22 -19.89 27.05 6.02
C SER A 22 -18.84 26.04 6.48
N THR A 23 -18.80 25.76 7.77
CA THR A 23 -18.17 24.51 8.25
C THR A 23 -18.82 23.36 7.48
N LEU A 24 -18.05 22.70 6.63
CA LEU A 24 -18.47 21.47 5.98
C LEU A 24 -18.81 20.49 7.10
N GLU A 25 -20.08 20.11 7.21
CA GLU A 25 -20.46 18.98 8.05
C GLU A 25 -19.80 17.74 7.47
N GLU A 26 -18.93 17.14 8.24
CA GLU A 26 -18.27 15.88 7.97
C GLU A 26 -19.34 14.80 7.74
N VAL A 27 -19.55 14.39 6.49
CA VAL A 27 -20.54 13.38 6.12
C VAL A 27 -19.82 12.06 5.93
N VAL A 28 -19.92 11.16 6.89
CA VAL A 28 -19.38 9.81 6.80
C VAL A 28 -20.17 9.03 5.74
N VAL A 29 -19.51 8.63 4.66
CA VAL A 29 -20.12 7.99 3.49
C VAL A 29 -20.22 6.47 3.66
N THR A 30 -19.21 5.85 4.29
CA THR A 30 -19.13 4.39 4.49
C THR A 30 -19.75 3.90 5.77
N SER A 31 -19.95 4.78 6.75
CA SER A 31 -20.26 4.32 8.10
C SER A 31 -21.67 3.85 8.32
N SER A 32 -21.75 3.22 9.44
CA SER A 32 -22.85 2.68 10.22
C SER A 32 -24.25 2.82 9.62
N PHE A 33 -24.96 1.74 9.76
CA PHE A 33 -26.37 1.62 9.35
C PHE A 33 -27.28 2.44 10.24
N THR A 34 -26.78 2.83 11.43
CA THR A 34 -27.53 3.52 12.49
C THR A 34 -27.17 4.98 12.58
N HIS A 35 -28.16 5.71 12.96
CA HIS A 35 -28.20 7.05 13.54
C HIS A 35 -26.85 7.75 13.68
N GLN A 36 -26.53 8.59 12.72
CA GLN A 36 -25.65 9.73 12.96
C GLN A 36 -26.28 10.58 14.07
N VAL A 37 -25.90 10.33 15.31
CA VAL A 37 -26.12 11.29 16.36
C VAL A 37 -25.15 12.43 16.08
N GLN A 38 -25.65 13.55 15.54
CA GLN A 38 -24.88 14.77 15.31
C GLN A 38 -23.91 15.02 16.48
N GLY A 39 -22.59 14.95 16.22
CA GLY A 39 -21.56 15.28 17.19
C GLY A 39 -20.99 14.11 18.00
N GLN A 40 -21.30 12.86 17.71
CA GLN A 40 -20.60 11.70 18.29
C GLN A 40 -19.80 11.02 17.18
N ASN A 41 -18.48 11.08 17.26
CA ASN A 41 -17.59 10.26 16.45
C ASN A 41 -17.91 8.80 16.75
N GLU A 42 -18.52 8.10 15.80
CA GLU A 42 -18.81 6.68 15.95
C GLU A 42 -17.52 5.89 15.92
N SER A 43 -17.39 5.07 16.89
CA SER A 43 -16.21 4.36 17.32
C SER A 43 -15.54 3.41 16.34
N SER A 44 -16.21 3.01 15.29
CA SER A 44 -15.69 2.08 14.30
C SER A 44 -15.14 2.78 13.06
N VAL A 45 -15.39 4.07 12.90
CA VAL A 45 -14.96 4.86 11.73
C VAL A 45 -14.13 6.05 12.17
N THR A 46 -12.95 6.18 11.57
CA THR A 46 -12.13 7.40 11.69
C THR A 46 -12.21 8.15 10.36
N VAL A 47 -12.53 9.43 10.40
CA VAL A 47 -12.58 10.28 9.21
C VAL A 47 -11.44 11.29 9.28
N ILE A 48 -10.69 11.39 8.20
CA ILE A 48 -9.58 12.33 8.03
C ILE A 48 -9.98 13.29 6.91
N PRO A 49 -10.10 14.61 7.19
CA PRO A 49 -10.38 15.59 6.16
C PRO A 49 -9.32 15.59 5.05
N GLY A 50 -9.73 15.77 3.79
CA GLY A 50 -8.82 15.83 2.67
C GLY A 50 -7.77 16.94 2.77
N THR A 51 -8.09 18.04 3.48
CA THR A 51 -7.12 19.10 3.78
C THR A 51 -5.95 18.60 4.62
N ASP A 52 -6.18 17.71 5.58
CA ASP A 52 -5.12 17.14 6.40
C ASP A 52 -4.23 16.18 5.62
N ILE A 53 -4.79 15.51 4.62
CA ILE A 53 -4.03 14.68 3.66
C ILE A 53 -3.21 15.58 2.73
N THR A 54 -3.86 16.51 2.04
CA THR A 54 -3.22 17.35 1.02
C THR A 54 -2.21 18.37 1.56
N GLU A 55 -2.26 18.69 2.86
CA GLU A 55 -1.27 19.53 3.53
C GLU A 55 -0.07 18.73 4.08
N ASN A 56 -0.19 17.42 4.26
CA ASN A 56 0.88 16.54 4.67
C ASN A 56 1.43 15.84 3.44
N LEU A 57 2.56 16.28 2.96
CA LEU A 57 3.17 15.78 1.75
C LEU A 57 3.86 14.44 1.99
N THR A 58 3.11 13.37 1.93
CA THR A 58 3.61 12.02 1.69
C THR A 58 3.02 11.50 0.39
N GLN A 59 3.62 10.49 -0.11
CA GLN A 59 3.33 9.96 -1.42
C GLN A 59 2.33 8.81 -1.34
N SER A 60 2.48 7.96 -0.34
CA SER A 60 1.64 6.78 -0.21
C SER A 60 0.49 6.96 0.76
N LEU A 61 -0.63 6.29 0.47
CA LEU A 61 -1.80 6.27 1.36
C LEU A 61 -1.45 5.69 2.73
N GLY A 62 -0.69 4.59 2.77
CA GLY A 62 -0.32 3.93 4.02
C GLY A 62 0.45 4.85 4.95
N GLU A 63 1.39 5.62 4.42
CA GLU A 63 2.20 6.54 5.22
C GLU A 63 1.38 7.70 5.80
N HIS A 64 0.42 8.26 5.04
CA HIS A 64 -0.51 9.27 5.56
C HIS A 64 -1.29 8.80 6.79
N LEU A 65 -1.55 7.51 6.89
CA LEU A 65 -2.41 6.92 7.92
C LEU A 65 -1.64 6.44 9.16
N THR A 66 -0.30 6.47 9.15
CA THR A 66 0.52 6.00 10.29
C THR A 66 0.30 6.76 11.59
N THR A 67 -0.26 7.97 11.54
CA THR A 67 -0.61 8.76 12.74
C THR A 67 -1.88 8.29 13.45
N ILE A 68 -2.62 7.36 12.83
CA ILE A 68 -3.87 6.83 13.35
C ILE A 68 -3.62 5.58 14.19
N ALA A 69 -4.24 5.50 15.37
CA ALA A 69 -4.10 4.34 16.25
C ALA A 69 -4.53 3.04 15.53
N GLY A 70 -3.70 2.00 15.63
CA GLY A 70 -3.96 0.69 15.02
C GLY A 70 -3.75 0.64 13.50
N VAL A 71 -3.23 1.71 12.86
CA VAL A 71 -2.90 1.75 11.43
C VAL A 71 -1.41 1.98 11.25
N SER A 72 -0.77 1.17 10.43
CA SER A 72 0.63 1.30 10.03
C SER A 72 0.76 1.13 8.51
N SER A 73 1.97 1.23 7.99
CA SER A 73 2.25 1.09 6.57
C SER A 73 3.27 -0.02 6.35
N ASN A 74 3.03 -0.85 5.35
CA ASN A 74 4.05 -1.69 4.74
C ASN A 74 4.72 -0.84 3.65
N ASN A 75 5.99 -0.53 3.81
CA ASN A 75 6.72 0.38 2.93
C ASN A 75 7.72 -0.38 2.05
N PHE A 76 7.79 0.05 0.80
CA PHE A 76 8.78 -0.37 -0.17
C PHE A 76 9.27 0.88 -0.94
N GLY A 77 10.13 1.66 -0.29
CA GLY A 77 10.51 2.98 -0.79
C GLY A 77 9.46 4.08 -0.56
N SER A 78 9.65 5.26 -1.15
CA SER A 78 8.78 6.43 -0.94
C SER A 78 7.50 6.40 -1.78
N ALA A 79 7.52 5.73 -2.92
CA ALA A 79 6.37 5.60 -3.81
C ALA A 79 5.32 4.59 -3.29
N VAL A 80 5.77 3.56 -2.57
CA VAL A 80 4.94 2.43 -2.18
C VAL A 80 4.75 2.39 -0.66
N GLY A 81 3.50 2.41 -0.23
CA GLY A 81 3.12 2.26 1.17
C GLY A 81 1.70 1.72 1.28
N GLN A 82 1.60 0.44 1.56
CA GLN A 82 0.32 -0.25 1.69
C GLN A 82 -0.15 -0.21 3.15
N PRO A 83 -1.43 0.13 3.41
CA PRO A 83 -1.92 0.25 4.78
C PRO A 83 -2.08 -1.10 5.47
N VAL A 84 -1.71 -1.13 6.75
CA VAL A 84 -1.87 -2.27 7.65
C VAL A 84 -2.80 -1.87 8.79
N ILE A 85 -3.86 -2.61 9.04
CA ILE A 85 -4.80 -2.35 10.14
C ILE A 85 -4.73 -3.51 11.14
N ARG A 86 -4.35 -3.21 12.39
CA ARG A 86 -4.27 -4.18 13.50
C ARG A 86 -3.42 -5.41 13.16
N GLY A 87 -2.33 -5.21 12.41
CA GLY A 87 -1.42 -6.24 11.95
C GLY A 87 -1.93 -7.06 10.75
N LEU A 88 -3.06 -6.71 10.17
CA LEU A 88 -3.60 -7.32 8.96
C LEU A 88 -3.33 -6.42 7.76
N SER A 89 -2.88 -6.99 6.66
CA SER A 89 -2.47 -6.30 5.43
C SER A 89 -3.06 -6.95 4.17
N ASN A 90 -2.70 -6.43 3.01
CA ASN A 90 -3.03 -6.93 1.69
C ASN A 90 -4.54 -7.18 1.52
N ASN A 91 -4.93 -8.34 1.04
CA ASN A 91 -6.32 -8.70 0.75
C ASN A 91 -7.27 -8.69 1.97
N ARG A 92 -6.76 -8.51 3.21
CA ARG A 92 -7.55 -8.38 4.45
C ARG A 92 -7.89 -6.95 4.80
N VAL A 93 -7.16 -5.97 4.20
CA VAL A 93 -7.46 -4.54 4.28
C VAL A 93 -7.79 -4.07 2.87
N LYS A 94 -9.03 -3.68 2.63
CA LYS A 94 -9.45 -3.24 1.29
C LYS A 94 -9.41 -1.74 1.19
N VAL A 95 -8.75 -1.25 0.14
CA VAL A 95 -8.77 0.16 -0.23
C VAL A 95 -9.84 0.41 -1.25
N LEU A 96 -10.67 1.42 -1.00
CA LEU A 96 -11.81 1.80 -1.82
C LEU A 96 -11.66 3.26 -2.27
N GLN A 97 -12.17 3.55 -3.44
CA GLN A 97 -12.43 4.90 -3.91
C GLN A 97 -13.93 5.06 -4.15
N ASN A 98 -14.56 5.98 -3.43
CA ASN A 98 -16.01 6.24 -3.51
C ASN A 98 -16.87 4.97 -3.31
N ASN A 99 -16.48 4.11 -2.34
CA ASN A 99 -17.13 2.84 -1.97
C ASN A 99 -16.99 1.68 -2.97
N LEU A 100 -16.17 1.78 -4.00
CA LEU A 100 -15.79 0.69 -4.89
C LEU A 100 -14.33 0.32 -4.66
N VAL A 101 -14.01 -0.96 -4.68
CA VAL A 101 -12.65 -1.45 -4.45
C VAL A 101 -11.72 -0.94 -5.56
N VAL A 102 -10.54 -0.43 -5.20
CA VAL A 102 -9.49 -0.10 -6.17
C VAL A 102 -8.99 -1.40 -6.78
N ARG A 103 -8.94 -1.47 -8.10
CA ARG A 103 -8.56 -2.65 -8.86
C ARG A 103 -7.24 -2.36 -9.58
N ASP A 104 -6.16 -2.73 -8.94
CA ASP A 104 -4.77 -2.58 -9.37
C ASP A 104 -4.03 -3.90 -9.20
N VAL A 105 -2.72 -3.87 -9.15
CA VAL A 105 -1.85 -5.00 -8.87
C VAL A 105 -1.16 -4.92 -7.50
N ALA A 106 -1.50 -3.93 -6.67
CA ALA A 106 -0.93 -3.81 -5.31
C ALA A 106 -1.19 -5.01 -4.41
N GLY A 107 -2.19 -5.83 -4.72
CA GLY A 107 -2.44 -7.11 -4.03
C GLY A 107 -1.56 -8.26 -4.51
N ILE A 108 -0.75 -8.06 -5.55
CA ILE A 108 0.18 -9.05 -6.12
C ILE A 108 1.49 -9.03 -5.34
N GLY A 109 2.08 -7.85 -5.11
CA GLY A 109 3.35 -7.69 -4.42
C GLY A 109 3.36 -6.52 -3.43
N PRO A 110 4.30 -6.52 -2.47
CA PRO A 110 4.47 -5.40 -1.54
C PRO A 110 5.15 -4.19 -2.16
N ASP A 111 5.76 -4.34 -3.31
CA ASP A 111 6.50 -3.38 -4.13
C ASP A 111 5.61 -2.55 -5.05
N HIS A 112 4.33 -2.90 -5.20
CA HIS A 112 3.39 -2.20 -6.07
C HIS A 112 2.57 -1.14 -5.34
N PRO A 113 2.47 0.10 -5.88
CA PRO A 113 1.67 1.17 -5.29
C PRO A 113 0.17 0.91 -5.47
N ILE A 114 -0.63 1.51 -4.59
CA ILE A 114 -2.08 1.55 -4.75
C ILE A 114 -2.43 2.62 -5.78
N ASP A 115 -3.25 2.29 -6.77
CA ASP A 115 -3.69 3.18 -7.86
C ASP A 115 -4.63 4.29 -7.37
N LEU A 116 -4.08 5.27 -6.67
CA LEU A 116 -4.82 6.39 -6.09
C LEU A 116 -4.06 7.71 -6.20
N ASP A 117 -4.73 8.75 -6.74
CA ASP A 117 -4.29 10.12 -6.58
C ASP A 117 -4.87 10.75 -5.30
N LEU A 118 -4.01 11.20 -4.39
CA LEU A 118 -4.37 11.86 -3.13
C LEU A 118 -4.46 13.39 -3.24
N GLY A 119 -4.23 13.96 -4.43
CA GLY A 119 -4.12 15.40 -4.63
C GLY A 119 -5.41 16.20 -4.51
N ASN A 120 -6.58 15.62 -4.74
CA ASN A 120 -7.87 16.28 -4.71
C ASN A 120 -8.97 15.42 -4.11
N ILE A 121 -8.74 14.99 -2.87
CA ILE A 121 -9.69 14.19 -2.11
C ILE A 121 -10.49 15.05 -1.12
N GLU A 122 -11.67 14.60 -0.76
CA GLU A 122 -12.53 15.27 0.23
C GLU A 122 -12.25 14.75 1.63
N GLN A 123 -12.12 13.42 1.78
CA GLN A 123 -11.81 12.76 3.04
C GLN A 123 -11.33 11.34 2.84
N VAL A 124 -10.68 10.80 3.86
CA VAL A 124 -10.37 9.36 3.98
C VAL A 124 -11.12 8.80 5.18
N GLU A 125 -11.82 7.70 4.98
CA GLU A 125 -12.60 7.01 6.00
C GLU A 125 -11.94 5.66 6.31
N ILE A 126 -11.61 5.40 7.57
CA ILE A 126 -11.07 4.13 8.02
C ILE A 126 -12.12 3.40 8.83
N VAL A 127 -12.62 2.28 8.31
CA VAL A 127 -13.61 1.43 8.96
C VAL A 127 -12.93 0.16 9.44
N ARG A 128 -12.88 -0.05 10.75
CA ARG A 128 -12.17 -1.17 11.36
C ARG A 128 -13.11 -2.34 11.64
N GLY A 129 -12.56 -3.55 11.48
CA GLY A 129 -13.24 -4.78 11.80
C GLY A 129 -14.43 -5.09 10.88
N ALA A 130 -15.36 -5.84 11.40
CA ALA A 130 -16.45 -6.46 10.62
C ALA A 130 -17.47 -5.48 10.01
N SER A 131 -17.48 -4.21 10.43
CA SER A 131 -18.38 -3.18 9.86
C SER A 131 -18.10 -2.88 8.39
N ALA A 132 -16.96 -3.31 7.88
CA ALA A 132 -16.55 -3.18 6.48
C ALA A 132 -17.38 -4.04 5.49
N LEU A 133 -18.14 -5.01 5.98
CA LEU A 133 -18.85 -6.00 5.14
C LEU A 133 -19.82 -5.40 4.11
N LEU A 134 -20.31 -4.19 4.33
CA LEU A 134 -21.21 -3.55 3.35
C LEU A 134 -20.56 -3.38 1.99
N HIS A 135 -19.29 -2.99 2.00
CA HIS A 135 -18.60 -2.48 0.80
C HIS A 135 -17.67 -3.49 0.16
N SER A 136 -17.13 -4.47 0.94
CA SER A 136 -16.19 -5.45 0.42
C SER A 136 -16.34 -6.82 1.07
N ASN A 137 -15.96 -7.88 0.36
CA ASN A 137 -15.76 -9.22 0.88
C ASN A 137 -14.37 -9.36 1.50
N GLY A 138 -14.19 -10.30 2.41
CA GLY A 138 -12.89 -10.68 2.95
C GLY A 138 -12.15 -9.62 3.76
N ALA A 139 -12.72 -8.43 3.99
CA ALA A 139 -12.08 -7.33 4.71
C ALA A 139 -12.07 -7.58 6.24
N SER A 140 -11.37 -8.62 6.69
CA SER A 140 -11.28 -9.00 8.10
C SER A 140 -10.49 -7.99 8.96
N GLY A 141 -9.57 -7.23 8.36
CA GLY A 141 -8.85 -6.12 8.98
C GLY A 141 -9.61 -4.80 8.96
N GLY A 142 -10.43 -4.59 7.94
CA GLY A 142 -11.18 -3.36 7.72
C GLY A 142 -11.09 -2.83 6.30
N ILE A 143 -11.60 -1.62 6.09
CA ILE A 143 -11.52 -0.90 4.83
C ILE A 143 -11.01 0.52 5.03
N ILE A 144 -10.40 1.06 3.99
CA ILE A 144 -10.03 2.47 3.87
C ILE A 144 -10.72 2.99 2.63
N ASN A 145 -11.62 3.97 2.78
CA ASN A 145 -12.35 4.56 1.67
C ASN A 145 -11.88 5.97 1.41
N VAL A 146 -11.27 6.19 0.26
CA VAL A 146 -10.89 7.51 -0.23
C VAL A 146 -12.08 8.12 -0.94
N VAL A 147 -12.59 9.23 -0.43
CA VAL A 147 -13.74 9.94 -1.00
C VAL A 147 -13.24 11.15 -1.75
N ASP A 148 -13.57 11.23 -3.03
CA ASP A 148 -13.39 12.42 -3.85
C ASP A 148 -14.74 12.99 -4.27
N ASN A 149 -14.74 14.20 -4.81
CA ASN A 149 -15.93 14.90 -5.27
C ASN A 149 -15.87 15.13 -6.79
N THR A 150 -15.31 14.19 -7.52
CA THR A 150 -15.21 14.25 -8.98
C THR A 150 -16.61 14.23 -9.61
N ILE A 151 -17.51 13.37 -9.10
CA ILE A 151 -18.95 13.38 -9.45
C ILE A 151 -19.70 14.15 -8.37
N ALA A 152 -20.07 15.38 -8.63
CA ALA A 152 -20.84 16.18 -7.68
C ALA A 152 -22.26 15.62 -7.48
N LYS A 153 -22.61 15.35 -6.20
CA LYS A 153 -23.91 14.76 -5.79
C LYS A 153 -24.99 15.80 -5.49
N SER A 154 -24.60 17.09 -5.42
CA SER A 154 -25.45 18.26 -5.29
C SER A 154 -25.02 19.34 -6.28
N ASP A 155 -25.87 20.32 -6.53
CA ASP A 155 -25.50 21.42 -7.43
C ASP A 155 -24.36 22.25 -6.83
N ILE A 156 -23.34 22.53 -7.65
CA ILE A 156 -22.24 23.41 -7.29
C ILE A 156 -22.76 24.85 -7.40
N GLU A 157 -23.03 25.45 -6.23
CA GLU A 157 -23.60 26.79 -6.13
C GLU A 157 -22.57 27.86 -6.52
N GLU A 158 -21.31 27.70 -6.07
CA GLU A 158 -20.22 28.64 -6.34
C GLU A 158 -19.08 27.94 -7.10
N PRO A 159 -18.56 28.59 -8.17
CA PRO A 159 -17.39 28.07 -8.85
C PRO A 159 -16.21 28.06 -7.88
N ARG A 160 -15.40 27.01 -7.91
CA ARG A 160 -14.14 26.93 -7.15
C ARG A 160 -13.01 26.58 -8.09
N PHE A 161 -11.91 27.30 -7.96
CA PHE A 161 -10.65 27.00 -8.60
C PHE A 161 -9.57 26.94 -7.54
N THR A 162 -8.70 25.91 -7.60
CA THR A 162 -7.58 25.74 -6.71
C THR A 162 -6.31 25.52 -7.53
N LEU A 163 -5.22 26.14 -7.13
CA LEU A 163 -3.89 25.99 -7.70
C LEU A 163 -2.90 25.79 -6.58
N SER A 164 -2.07 24.75 -6.63
CA SER A 164 -1.06 24.49 -5.59
C SER A 164 0.28 24.17 -6.22
N ALA A 165 1.35 24.55 -5.53
CA ALA A 165 2.71 24.19 -5.84
C ALA A 165 3.45 23.84 -4.55
N GLU A 166 4.37 22.86 -4.63
CA GLU A 166 5.13 22.38 -3.47
C GLU A 166 6.55 22.03 -3.86
N GLN A 167 7.44 22.06 -2.86
CA GLN A 167 8.83 21.66 -2.97
C GLN A 167 9.29 21.03 -1.66
N GLN A 168 10.11 19.98 -1.74
CA GLN A 168 10.67 19.22 -0.63
C GLN A 168 12.19 19.08 -0.77
N THR A 169 12.89 18.84 0.35
CA THR A 169 14.36 18.70 0.35
C THR A 169 14.82 17.26 0.33
N GLY A 170 14.15 16.35 1.05
CA GLY A 170 14.65 14.99 1.29
C GLY A 170 14.70 14.08 0.06
N ASN A 171 14.05 14.48 -1.03
CA ASN A 171 14.03 13.79 -2.32
C ASN A 171 14.00 14.78 -3.48
N GLU A 172 14.40 16.03 -3.26
CA GLU A 172 14.33 17.14 -4.23
C GLU A 172 12.93 17.27 -4.90
N GLY A 173 11.87 16.82 -4.21
CA GLY A 173 10.53 16.68 -4.77
C GLY A 173 9.87 18.00 -5.12
N GLU A 174 9.23 18.07 -6.31
CA GLU A 174 8.49 19.21 -6.83
C GLU A 174 7.08 18.79 -7.26
N GLY A 175 6.05 19.50 -6.77
CA GLY A 175 4.66 19.18 -7.05
C GLY A 175 3.86 20.36 -7.56
N PHE A 176 2.90 20.07 -8.42
CA PHE A 176 1.92 21.02 -8.93
C PHE A 176 0.55 20.39 -9.02
N SER A 177 -0.49 21.08 -8.54
CA SER A 177 -1.87 20.63 -8.72
C SER A 177 -2.82 21.76 -9.08
N THR A 178 -3.88 21.42 -9.80
CA THR A 178 -5.00 22.35 -10.09
C THR A 178 -6.32 21.60 -10.01
N ALA A 179 -7.35 22.27 -9.49
CA ALA A 179 -8.70 21.74 -9.47
C ALA A 179 -9.72 22.83 -9.84
N PHE A 180 -10.74 22.43 -10.58
CA PHE A 180 -11.81 23.31 -11.01
C PHE A 180 -13.16 22.61 -10.83
N LYS A 181 -14.13 23.32 -10.22
CA LYS A 181 -15.52 22.83 -10.07
C LYS A 181 -16.50 23.96 -10.37
N ARG A 182 -17.51 23.67 -11.21
CA ARG A 182 -18.54 24.66 -11.56
C ARG A 182 -19.82 24.03 -12.09
N ASN A 183 -20.98 24.67 -11.81
CA ASN A 183 -22.21 24.38 -12.52
C ASN A 183 -22.27 25.18 -13.84
N ILE A 184 -22.48 24.50 -14.97
CA ILE A 184 -22.60 25.09 -16.31
C ILE A 184 -23.92 24.64 -16.95
N GLY A 185 -24.90 25.52 -17.01
CA GLY A 185 -26.19 25.23 -17.65
C GLY A 185 -26.99 24.10 -17.00
N GLY A 186 -26.84 23.90 -15.68
CA GLY A 186 -27.50 22.86 -14.89
C GLY A 186 -26.80 21.52 -14.91
N PHE A 187 -25.54 21.48 -15.36
CA PHE A 187 -24.61 20.37 -15.20
C PHE A 187 -23.44 20.79 -14.30
N ASN A 188 -23.11 19.99 -13.31
CA ASN A 188 -21.89 20.14 -12.55
C ASN A 188 -20.73 19.57 -13.36
N VAL A 189 -19.65 20.30 -13.45
CA VAL A 189 -18.42 19.91 -14.15
C VAL A 189 -17.25 20.07 -13.18
N SER A 190 -16.42 19.08 -13.09
CA SER A 190 -15.19 19.09 -12.30
C SER A 190 -14.01 18.63 -13.16
N TYR A 191 -12.84 19.16 -12.85
CA TYR A 191 -11.57 18.72 -13.40
C TYR A 191 -10.48 18.91 -12.35
N SER A 192 -9.58 17.98 -12.23
CA SER A 192 -8.35 18.15 -11.46
C SER A 192 -7.16 17.51 -12.18
N PHE A 193 -6.00 18.08 -11.91
CA PHE A 193 -4.70 17.58 -12.29
C PHE A 193 -3.79 17.63 -11.10
N THR A 194 -3.02 16.58 -10.89
CA THR A 194 -1.94 16.49 -9.91
C THR A 194 -0.71 15.94 -10.61
N GLY A 195 0.43 16.58 -10.43
CA GLY A 195 1.73 16.10 -10.90
C GLY A 195 2.75 16.27 -9.80
N PHE A 196 3.61 15.29 -9.62
CA PHE A 196 4.71 15.30 -8.67
C PHE A 196 5.90 14.57 -9.28
N ASP A 197 7.10 15.08 -9.01
CA ASP A 197 8.38 14.53 -9.45
C ASP A 197 9.35 14.56 -8.28
N ALA A 198 10.05 13.47 -8.02
CA ALA A 198 11.01 13.33 -6.94
C ALA A 198 12.19 12.46 -7.36
N GLN A 199 13.36 12.83 -6.91
CA GLN A 199 14.59 12.06 -7.01
C GLN A 199 14.66 11.04 -5.85
N ASP A 200 15.73 10.29 -5.81
CA ASP A 200 16.07 9.38 -4.72
C ASP A 200 16.07 10.09 -3.36
N TYR A 201 15.51 9.44 -2.35
CA TYR A 201 15.39 10.06 -1.03
C TYR A 201 16.61 9.87 -0.16
N GLU A 202 16.92 10.93 0.62
CA GLU A 202 17.98 10.90 1.61
C GLU A 202 17.65 9.92 2.75
N VAL A 203 18.65 9.14 3.17
CA VAL A 203 18.61 8.28 4.34
C VAL A 203 19.67 8.70 5.36
N PRO A 204 19.49 8.44 6.67
CA PRO A 204 20.55 8.65 7.65
C PRO A 204 21.71 7.67 7.41
N ASN A 205 22.97 8.12 7.63
CA ASN A 205 24.16 7.29 7.47
C ASN A 205 24.06 5.99 8.28
N GLY A 206 24.44 4.87 7.69
CA GLY A 206 24.31 3.53 8.26
C GLY A 206 22.86 3.02 8.36
N ALA A 207 21.96 3.58 7.60
CA ALA A 207 20.55 3.13 7.57
C ALA A 207 20.34 1.90 6.69
N ILE A 208 21.09 1.73 5.61
CA ILE A 208 21.06 0.55 4.74
C ILE A 208 21.94 -0.50 5.37
N LEU A 209 21.42 -1.72 5.48
CA LEU A 209 22.17 -2.89 5.96
C LEU A 209 22.31 -3.84 4.78
N HIS A 210 23.54 -4.07 4.34
CA HIS A 210 23.85 -5.15 3.42
C HIS A 210 24.01 -6.45 4.22
N GLU A 211 23.58 -7.56 3.69
CA GLU A 211 23.94 -8.86 4.24
C GLU A 211 25.45 -9.05 3.94
N GLU A 212 26.27 -9.14 4.98
CA GLU A 212 27.68 -9.49 4.83
C GLU A 212 27.69 -10.96 4.38
N GLU A 213 28.11 -11.26 3.18
CA GLU A 213 28.48 -12.61 2.79
C GLU A 213 29.65 -13.04 3.68
N ASP A 214 29.40 -13.98 4.59
CA ASP A 214 30.43 -14.61 5.41
C ASP A 214 31.39 -15.41 4.50
N HIS A 215 32.33 -14.71 3.87
CA HIS A 215 33.48 -15.35 3.28
C HIS A 215 34.33 -15.92 4.43
N ASP A 216 34.06 -17.17 4.83
CA ASP A 216 34.96 -17.97 5.64
C ASP A 216 36.27 -18.21 4.85
N GLU A 217 37.12 -17.17 4.84
CA GLU A 217 38.49 -17.33 4.38
C GLU A 217 39.25 -18.18 5.40
N GLU A 218 39.44 -19.47 5.07
CA GLU A 218 40.49 -20.28 5.67
C GLU A 218 41.86 -19.69 5.28
N HIS A 219 42.30 -18.62 5.97
CA HIS A 219 43.66 -18.14 5.84
C HIS A 219 44.62 -19.04 6.57
N ASP A 220 45.37 -19.87 5.80
CA ASP A 220 46.59 -20.51 6.24
C ASP A 220 47.63 -19.44 6.67
N ASP A 221 48.17 -19.64 7.90
CA ASP A 221 49.18 -18.83 8.54
C ASP A 221 50.34 -18.39 7.62
N HIS A 222 50.36 -17.12 7.22
CA HIS A 222 51.58 -16.42 6.80
C HIS A 222 51.76 -15.16 7.62
N ASP A 223 52.70 -15.27 8.61
CA ASP A 223 53.28 -14.16 9.37
C ASP A 223 54.02 -13.21 8.37
N GLU A 224 53.43 -12.10 7.95
CA GLU A 224 54.15 -10.92 7.49
C GLU A 224 53.44 -9.66 8.03
N GLU A 225 54.27 -8.80 8.69
CA GLU A 225 53.86 -7.52 9.25
C GLU A 225 53.37 -6.58 8.14
N HIS A 226 52.06 -6.37 8.00
CA HIS A 226 51.48 -5.28 7.22
C HIS A 226 50.98 -4.20 8.16
N ASP A 227 51.49 -2.97 7.90
CA ASP A 227 51.10 -1.73 8.56
C ASP A 227 49.61 -1.49 8.38
N ASP A 228 48.94 -1.11 9.49
CA ASP A 228 47.56 -0.70 9.60
C ASP A 228 47.16 0.32 8.50
N HIS A 229 46.43 -0.11 7.49
CA HIS A 229 45.53 0.69 6.71
C HIS A 229 44.10 0.19 6.94
N ASP A 230 43.58 0.48 8.15
CA ASP A 230 42.13 0.53 8.37
C ASP A 230 41.64 1.80 7.64
N GLU A 231 41.51 1.76 6.33
CA GLU A 231 40.62 2.64 5.61
C GLU A 231 39.22 2.00 5.70
N ASP A 232 38.48 2.43 6.74
CA ASP A 232 37.05 2.21 6.83
C ASP A 232 36.41 2.72 5.52
N HIS A 233 36.14 1.84 4.58
CA HIS A 233 35.21 2.11 3.49
C HIS A 233 33.80 2.18 4.07
N GLU A 234 33.54 3.15 4.96
CA GLU A 234 32.20 3.62 5.21
C GLU A 234 31.77 4.35 3.93
N GLU A 235 31.23 3.62 2.98
CA GLU A 235 30.50 4.21 1.90
C GLU A 235 29.34 5.01 2.50
N ASP A 236 29.46 6.33 2.39
CA ASP A 236 28.53 7.32 2.93
C ASP A 236 27.32 7.38 1.99
N MET A 237 26.53 6.25 1.94
CA MET A 237 25.33 6.18 1.14
C MET A 237 24.29 7.12 1.75
N GLY A 238 24.33 8.38 1.35
CA GLY A 238 23.42 9.43 1.80
C GLY A 238 22.03 9.36 1.19
N THR A 239 21.83 8.54 0.14
CA THR A 239 20.58 8.37 -0.61
C THR A 239 20.30 6.89 -0.86
N LEU A 240 19.03 6.52 -0.93
CA LEU A 240 18.62 5.19 -1.37
C LEU A 240 18.41 5.19 -2.87
N ALA A 241 19.25 4.46 -3.59
CA ALA A 241 19.16 4.31 -5.06
C ALA A 241 17.80 3.73 -5.49
N ASN A 242 17.37 4.02 -6.71
CA ASN A 242 16.11 3.54 -7.27
C ASN A 242 14.88 3.85 -6.39
N SER A 243 14.85 4.99 -5.70
CA SER A 243 13.71 5.41 -4.88
C SER A 243 13.01 6.65 -5.42
N ASP A 244 13.40 7.09 -6.60
CA ASP A 244 12.79 8.18 -7.37
C ASP A 244 11.37 7.83 -7.83
N TYR A 245 10.54 8.85 -8.09
CA TYR A 245 9.24 8.63 -8.71
C TYR A 245 8.65 9.88 -9.33
N GLU A 246 7.89 9.67 -10.40
CA GLU A 246 7.04 10.68 -11.05
C GLU A 246 5.59 10.20 -11.07
N THR A 247 4.64 11.11 -10.77
CA THR A 247 3.21 10.83 -10.91
C THR A 247 2.49 11.93 -11.64
N LYS A 248 1.52 11.55 -12.48
CA LYS A 248 0.60 12.46 -13.16
C LYS A 248 -0.80 11.85 -13.09
N ALA A 249 -1.76 12.64 -12.60
CA ALA A 249 -3.14 12.22 -12.49
C ALA A 249 -4.09 13.28 -13.03
N HIS A 250 -4.98 12.86 -13.91
CA HIS A 250 -6.06 13.66 -14.46
C HIS A 250 -7.41 13.07 -14.03
N ARG A 251 -8.32 13.91 -13.55
CA ARG A 251 -9.69 13.51 -13.25
C ARG A 251 -10.67 14.48 -13.87
N PHE A 252 -11.66 13.95 -14.54
CA PHE A 252 -12.76 14.71 -15.11
C PHE A 252 -14.08 14.14 -14.62
N GLY A 253 -15.03 15.02 -14.23
CA GLY A 253 -16.36 14.63 -13.78
C GLY A 253 -17.45 15.52 -14.35
N ILE A 254 -18.60 14.90 -14.61
CA ILE A 254 -19.82 15.58 -14.99
C ILE A 254 -21.01 14.97 -14.29
N SER A 255 -21.90 15.79 -13.73
CA SER A 255 -23.13 15.27 -13.13
C SER A 255 -24.31 16.22 -13.35
N LYS A 256 -25.50 15.67 -13.18
CA LYS A 256 -26.75 16.42 -13.12
C LYS A 256 -27.53 15.98 -11.88
N THR A 257 -27.99 16.95 -11.13
CA THR A 257 -28.69 16.75 -9.87
C THR A 257 -30.13 17.29 -9.96
N GLY A 258 -30.96 16.92 -9.01
CA GLY A 258 -32.35 17.38 -8.91
C GLY A 258 -33.11 16.66 -7.80
N GLU A 259 -34.38 16.95 -7.61
CA GLU A 259 -35.24 16.26 -6.62
C GLU A 259 -35.34 14.75 -6.84
N TRP A 260 -35.08 14.29 -8.06
CA TRP A 260 -35.06 12.87 -8.46
C TRP A 260 -33.79 12.14 -8.00
N GLY A 261 -32.77 12.87 -7.53
CA GLY A 261 -31.45 12.37 -7.16
C GLY A 261 -30.37 12.99 -8.04
N PHE A 262 -29.36 12.18 -8.39
CA PHE A 262 -28.30 12.60 -9.31
C PHE A 262 -27.90 11.47 -10.25
N LEU A 263 -27.25 11.85 -11.36
CA LEU A 263 -26.55 10.97 -12.29
C LEU A 263 -25.28 11.66 -12.73
N GLY A 264 -24.15 10.97 -12.66
CA GLY A 264 -22.87 11.50 -13.10
C GLY A 264 -21.97 10.44 -13.70
N ALA A 265 -20.92 10.92 -14.35
CA ALA A 265 -19.84 10.10 -14.87
C ALA A 265 -18.50 10.78 -14.58
N SER A 266 -17.47 9.98 -14.38
CA SER A 266 -16.09 10.43 -14.25
C SER A 266 -15.14 9.58 -15.07
N TYR A 267 -14.04 10.21 -15.47
CA TYR A 267 -12.89 9.56 -16.07
C TYR A 267 -11.65 9.98 -15.30
N GLN A 268 -10.83 9.02 -14.98
CA GLN A 268 -9.54 9.17 -14.31
C GLN A 268 -8.47 8.52 -15.17
N ASP A 269 -7.32 9.19 -15.26
CA ASP A 269 -6.13 8.75 -15.96
C ASP A 269 -4.96 9.04 -15.03
N ILE A 270 -4.26 7.99 -14.61
CA ILE A 270 -3.10 8.08 -13.72
C ILE A 270 -1.94 7.38 -14.39
N SER A 271 -0.80 8.08 -14.49
CA SER A 271 0.48 7.49 -14.82
C SER A 271 1.47 7.66 -13.68
N TYR A 272 2.20 6.60 -13.40
CA TYR A 272 3.20 6.50 -12.35
C TYR A 272 4.48 5.93 -12.96
N THR A 273 5.63 6.52 -12.64
CA THR A 273 6.95 5.91 -12.86
C THR A 273 7.67 5.94 -11.54
N TYR A 274 8.20 4.82 -11.07
CA TYR A 274 8.90 4.76 -9.79
C TYR A 274 10.03 3.73 -9.84
N GLY A 275 11.14 4.04 -9.17
CA GLY A 275 12.24 3.12 -9.00
C GLY A 275 11.91 2.02 -7.99
N ILE A 276 12.52 0.86 -8.16
CA ILE A 276 12.45 -0.29 -7.25
C ILE A 276 13.77 -0.32 -6.48
N PRO A 277 13.76 0.10 -5.19
CA PRO A 277 15.00 0.34 -4.44
C PRO A 277 15.71 -0.94 -3.97
N PHE A 278 15.10 -2.09 -4.15
CA PHE A 278 15.68 -3.40 -3.87
C PHE A 278 15.15 -4.40 -4.88
N HIS A 279 16.08 -5.19 -5.41
CA HIS A 279 15.80 -6.26 -6.36
C HIS A 279 16.83 -7.37 -6.11
N GLY A 280 16.38 -8.59 -5.90
CA GLY A 280 17.26 -9.74 -5.75
C GLY A 280 17.84 -10.10 -7.12
N GLU A 281 19.10 -10.48 -7.19
CA GLU A 281 19.71 -11.05 -8.39
C GLU A 281 19.46 -12.56 -8.39
N ALA A 282 18.82 -13.07 -9.43
CA ALA A 282 18.86 -14.48 -9.72
C ALA A 282 20.24 -14.79 -10.31
N HIS A 283 21.14 -15.34 -9.52
CA HIS A 283 22.43 -15.83 -10.03
C HIS A 283 22.17 -17.08 -10.90
N GLY A 284 21.81 -16.86 -12.17
CA GLY A 284 21.88 -17.90 -13.17
C GLY A 284 23.33 -18.39 -13.25
N GLY A 285 23.57 -19.63 -12.84
CA GLY A 285 24.91 -20.21 -12.79
C GLY A 285 25.63 -20.07 -14.14
N HIS A 286 26.59 -19.16 -14.21
CA HIS A 286 27.59 -19.23 -15.24
C HIS A 286 28.43 -20.47 -14.94
N GLU A 287 28.09 -21.62 -15.57
CA GLU A 287 28.99 -22.76 -15.66
C GLU A 287 30.33 -22.25 -16.23
N GLU A 288 31.34 -22.07 -15.37
CA GLU A 288 32.72 -22.06 -15.83
C GLU A 288 32.99 -23.40 -16.48
N GLU A 289 32.80 -23.50 -17.81
CA GLU A 289 33.34 -24.61 -18.58
C GLU A 289 34.86 -24.67 -18.33
N GLY A 290 35.22 -25.47 -17.33
CA GLY A 290 36.59 -25.83 -17.02
C GLY A 290 37.23 -26.52 -18.25
N HIS A 291 37.80 -25.75 -19.15
CA HIS A 291 38.69 -26.26 -20.18
C HIS A 291 39.95 -26.84 -19.54
N GLY A 292 39.84 -28.09 -19.10
CA GLY A 292 40.97 -28.92 -18.79
C GLY A 292 41.74 -29.28 -20.08
N GLU A 293 42.67 -28.44 -20.51
CA GLU A 293 43.64 -28.82 -21.49
C GLU A 293 44.91 -29.36 -20.78
N ASP A 294 45.06 -30.68 -20.82
CA ASP A 294 46.34 -31.38 -20.59
C ASP A 294 47.38 -30.90 -21.60
N HIS A 295 48.28 -30.02 -21.18
CA HIS A 295 49.52 -29.76 -21.89
C HIS A 295 50.72 -30.11 -21.05
N ASP A 296 51.22 -31.38 -21.19
CA ASP A 296 52.61 -31.74 -20.94
C ASP A 296 53.52 -31.01 -21.93
N GLY A 297 54.35 -30.11 -21.45
CA GLY A 297 55.34 -29.44 -22.29
C GLY A 297 56.38 -28.69 -21.47
N ASP A 298 57.55 -29.34 -21.23
CA ASP A 298 58.80 -28.73 -20.78
C ASP A 298 59.15 -27.47 -21.55
N HIS A 299 59.26 -26.28 -20.87
CA HIS A 299 60.11 -25.21 -21.36
C HIS A 299 60.76 -24.43 -20.21
N GLU A 300 62.06 -24.23 -20.47
CA GLU A 300 63.10 -23.60 -19.66
C GLU A 300 62.80 -22.13 -19.37
N SER A 301 63.21 -21.70 -18.18
CA SER A 301 63.25 -20.35 -17.67
C SER A 301 64.01 -19.36 -18.56
N GLU A 302 63.41 -18.22 -18.92
CA GLU A 302 64.09 -16.95 -19.17
C GLU A 302 63.36 -15.81 -18.45
N ASP A 303 64.13 -15.08 -17.62
CA ASP A 303 63.74 -13.91 -16.86
C ASP A 303 63.19 -12.80 -17.75
N HIS A 304 61.97 -12.36 -17.52
CA HIS A 304 61.50 -11.04 -17.90
C HIS A 304 60.75 -10.40 -16.72
N ASP A 305 61.46 -9.40 -16.11
CA ASP A 305 60.86 -8.42 -15.30
C ASP A 305 59.99 -7.54 -16.20
N ASP A 306 58.67 -7.65 -16.05
CA ASP A 306 57.69 -6.66 -16.50
C ASP A 306 56.69 -6.47 -15.37
N ASP A 307 56.83 -5.27 -14.74
CA ASP A 307 55.89 -4.69 -13.81
C ASP A 307 54.52 -4.54 -14.50
N HIS A 308 53.64 -5.49 -14.31
CA HIS A 308 52.21 -5.27 -14.49
C HIS A 308 51.59 -5.07 -13.11
N GLU A 309 51.44 -3.79 -12.76
CA GLU A 309 50.43 -3.36 -11.81
C GLU A 309 49.08 -3.75 -12.46
N GLY A 310 48.56 -4.90 -12.14
CA GLY A 310 47.17 -5.26 -12.40
C GLY A 310 46.35 -4.47 -11.39
N GLU A 311 45.80 -3.37 -11.80
CA GLU A 311 44.62 -2.82 -11.16
C GLU A 311 43.54 -3.89 -11.41
N GLU A 312 43.18 -4.66 -10.38
CA GLU A 312 41.96 -5.42 -10.34
C GLU A 312 40.84 -4.38 -10.22
N ASP A 313 40.40 -3.87 -11.38
CA ASP A 313 39.13 -3.19 -11.47
C ASP A 313 38.05 -4.21 -11.10
N HIS A 314 37.68 -4.25 -9.82
CA HIS A 314 36.37 -4.70 -9.43
C HIS A 314 35.43 -3.65 -10.02
N ASP A 315 34.93 -3.93 -11.24
CA ASP A 315 33.80 -3.20 -11.80
C ASP A 315 32.61 -3.42 -10.84
N GLU A 316 32.49 -2.48 -9.88
CA GLU A 316 31.27 -2.30 -9.14
C GLU A 316 30.17 -2.12 -10.19
N HIS A 317 29.16 -3.00 -10.19
CA HIS A 317 27.91 -2.80 -10.92
C HIS A 317 27.16 -1.59 -10.32
N GLU A 318 27.81 -0.40 -10.37
CA GLU A 318 27.16 0.85 -10.05
C GLU A 318 26.13 1.15 -11.14
N GLY A 319 24.87 0.85 -10.85
CA GLY A 319 23.80 1.64 -11.38
C GLY A 319 22.88 1.04 -12.42
N GLU A 320 22.56 -0.24 -12.35
CA GLU A 320 21.39 -0.73 -13.08
C GLU A 320 20.12 -0.11 -12.48
N ARG A 321 19.38 0.68 -13.27
CA ARG A 321 18.15 1.29 -12.83
C ARG A 321 16.99 0.36 -13.06
N ILE A 322 16.39 -0.14 -11.99
CA ILE A 322 15.17 -0.94 -12.02
C ILE A 322 14.00 -0.03 -11.70
N PHE A 323 12.99 -0.02 -12.56
CA PHE A 323 11.84 0.86 -12.38
C PHE A 323 10.56 0.27 -12.98
N SER A 324 9.43 0.65 -12.38
CA SER A 324 8.11 0.33 -12.88
C SER A 324 7.41 1.56 -13.46
N GLN A 325 6.68 1.35 -14.54
CA GLN A 325 5.82 2.35 -15.15
C GLN A 325 4.38 1.85 -15.17
N THR A 326 3.46 2.62 -14.57
CA THR A 326 2.03 2.31 -14.57
C THR A 326 1.25 3.27 -15.44
N ASP A 327 0.23 2.74 -16.12
CA ASP A 327 -0.83 3.49 -16.78
C ASP A 327 -2.19 2.92 -16.34
N SER A 328 -3.08 3.79 -15.84
CA SER A 328 -4.39 3.40 -15.34
C SER A 328 -5.49 4.32 -15.86
N GLU A 329 -6.48 3.73 -16.50
CA GLU A 329 -7.69 4.41 -16.96
C GLU A 329 -8.91 3.88 -16.21
N VAL A 330 -9.64 4.76 -15.49
CA VAL A 330 -10.83 4.39 -14.74
C VAL A 330 -12.04 5.21 -15.21
N PHE A 331 -13.04 4.53 -15.72
CA PHE A 331 -14.32 5.13 -16.07
C PHE A 331 -15.40 4.74 -15.07
N THR A 332 -16.09 5.72 -14.47
CA THR A 332 -17.16 5.46 -13.49
C THR A 332 -18.45 6.18 -13.87
N ILE A 333 -19.58 5.47 -13.78
CA ILE A 333 -20.93 6.04 -13.79
C ILE A 333 -21.53 5.81 -12.41
N GLU A 334 -22.00 6.87 -11.76
CA GLU A 334 -22.64 6.81 -10.45
C GLU A 334 -23.98 7.55 -10.46
N GLY A 335 -24.97 7.01 -9.75
CA GLY A 335 -26.26 7.69 -9.63
C GLY A 335 -27.04 7.28 -8.39
N LEU A 336 -27.92 8.17 -7.97
CA LEU A 336 -28.91 7.98 -6.92
C LEU A 336 -30.28 8.36 -7.48
N LEU A 337 -31.24 7.44 -7.41
CA LEU A 337 -32.62 7.67 -7.82
C LEU A 337 -33.53 7.67 -6.60
N ASN A 338 -34.14 8.81 -6.28
CA ASN A 338 -35.14 8.94 -5.24
C ASN A 338 -36.49 8.36 -5.71
N VAL A 339 -36.93 7.27 -5.10
CA VAL A 339 -38.18 6.59 -5.47
C VAL A 339 -39.33 7.05 -4.61
N ASN A 340 -39.07 7.39 -3.34
CA ASN A 340 -40.00 7.98 -2.37
C ASN A 340 -41.31 7.20 -2.22
N ASN A 341 -41.27 5.88 -2.12
CA ASN A 341 -42.43 5.06 -1.79
C ASN A 341 -42.28 4.39 -0.42
N ALA A 342 -43.35 3.74 0.08
CA ALA A 342 -43.40 3.18 1.42
C ALA A 342 -42.40 2.04 1.70
N LEU A 343 -41.83 1.45 0.66
CA LEU A 343 -40.92 0.28 0.79
C LEU A 343 -39.49 0.62 0.35
N LEU A 344 -39.34 1.50 -0.66
CA LEU A 344 -38.06 1.82 -1.29
C LEU A 344 -37.88 3.34 -1.31
N ASN A 345 -36.87 3.84 -0.61
CA ASN A 345 -36.58 5.28 -0.54
C ASN A 345 -35.79 5.73 -1.77
N SER A 346 -34.69 5.02 -2.04
CA SER A 346 -33.82 5.33 -3.17
C SER A 346 -33.08 4.08 -3.65
N VAL A 347 -32.57 4.16 -4.87
CA VAL A 347 -31.64 3.20 -5.45
C VAL A 347 -30.37 3.96 -5.82
N GLN A 348 -29.26 3.55 -5.24
CA GLN A 348 -27.93 3.99 -5.67
C GLN A 348 -27.35 2.93 -6.58
N PHE A 349 -26.64 3.33 -7.63
CA PHE A 349 -25.93 2.43 -8.51
C PHE A 349 -24.60 3.02 -8.92
N SER A 350 -23.63 2.13 -9.14
CA SER A 350 -22.30 2.48 -9.62
C SER A 350 -21.86 1.43 -10.64
N ILE A 351 -21.25 1.88 -11.71
CA ILE A 351 -20.60 1.04 -12.73
C ILE A 351 -19.21 1.58 -12.89
N ARG A 352 -18.18 0.75 -12.68
CA ARG A 352 -16.79 1.11 -12.86
C ARG A 352 -16.14 0.12 -13.82
N ASP A 353 -15.38 0.66 -14.76
CA ASP A 353 -14.50 -0.06 -15.66
C ASP A 353 -13.07 0.44 -15.43
N THR A 354 -12.15 -0.48 -15.24
CA THR A 354 -10.73 -0.19 -14.95
C THR A 354 -9.88 -0.96 -15.92
N ASP A 355 -8.94 -0.26 -16.54
CA ASP A 355 -7.85 -0.80 -17.37
C ASP A 355 -6.55 -0.32 -16.72
N TYR A 356 -5.81 -1.25 -16.11
CA TYR A 356 -4.58 -0.98 -15.38
C TYR A 356 -3.46 -1.83 -15.94
N THR A 357 -2.33 -1.19 -16.22
CA THR A 357 -1.09 -1.85 -16.61
C THR A 357 0.10 -1.31 -15.81
N LEU A 358 1.04 -2.19 -15.51
CA LEU A 358 2.33 -1.86 -14.92
C LEU A 358 3.39 -2.63 -15.70
N VAL A 359 4.45 -1.95 -16.11
CA VAL A 359 5.59 -2.54 -16.82
C VAL A 359 6.83 -2.32 -15.95
N GLU A 360 7.45 -3.41 -15.55
CA GLU A 360 8.74 -3.43 -14.87
C GLU A 360 9.85 -3.60 -15.87
N GLN A 361 10.94 -2.83 -15.74
CA GLN A 361 12.03 -2.75 -16.71
C GLN A 361 13.35 -2.50 -16.02
N HIS A 362 14.39 -3.07 -16.60
CA HIS A 362 15.79 -2.80 -16.29
C HIS A 362 16.32 -1.81 -17.33
N ALA A 363 17.00 -0.75 -16.90
CA ALA A 363 17.68 0.20 -17.79
C ALA A 363 19.18 0.09 -17.56
N GLU A 364 19.90 -0.26 -18.61
CA GLU A 364 21.37 -0.23 -18.59
C GLU A 364 21.83 1.20 -18.24
N GLY A 365 22.79 1.34 -17.31
CA GLY A 365 23.40 2.62 -16.97
C GLY A 365 24.01 3.28 -18.22
N ASP A 366 23.76 4.60 -18.41
CA ASP A 366 24.40 5.41 -19.45
C ASP A 366 25.92 5.52 -19.20
N GLY A 367 26.65 4.42 -19.28
CA GLY A 367 28.11 4.42 -19.36
C GLY A 367 28.54 5.03 -20.70
N GLU A 368 29.05 6.27 -20.68
CA GLU A 368 29.67 6.91 -21.86
C GLU A 368 30.99 6.23 -22.26
N ASP A 369 31.03 4.93 -22.49
CA ASP A 369 32.16 4.26 -23.09
C ASP A 369 31.79 3.69 -24.44
N GLU A 370 32.16 4.44 -25.51
CA GLU A 370 32.17 4.03 -26.90
C GLU A 370 33.16 2.85 -27.13
N HIS A 371 32.89 1.67 -26.61
CA HIS A 371 33.48 0.45 -27.08
C HIS A 371 32.47 -0.29 -27.96
N GLU A 372 32.64 -0.11 -29.29
CA GLU A 372 32.00 -0.93 -30.33
C GLU A 372 32.56 -2.39 -30.26
N ASP A 373 32.22 -3.12 -29.23
CA ASP A 373 32.31 -4.58 -29.22
C ASP A 373 30.89 -5.12 -29.28
N GLU A 374 30.56 -5.82 -30.37
CA GLU A 374 29.31 -6.51 -30.64
C GLU A 374 29.17 -7.70 -29.64
N HIS A 375 28.98 -7.40 -28.32
CA HIS A 375 28.32 -8.29 -27.41
C HIS A 375 26.84 -7.93 -27.49
N GLU A 376 26.02 -8.82 -28.04
CA GLU A 376 24.57 -8.78 -27.89
C GLU A 376 24.30 -8.90 -26.38
N GLY A 377 24.22 -7.75 -25.67
CA GLY A 377 23.75 -7.69 -24.30
C GLY A 377 22.35 -8.29 -24.30
N HIS A 378 22.13 -9.28 -23.48
CA HIS A 378 20.80 -9.83 -23.21
C HIS A 378 20.04 -8.76 -22.42
N SER A 379 19.32 -7.85 -23.11
CA SER A 379 18.33 -7.00 -22.45
C SER A 379 17.17 -7.92 -22.07
N GLU A 380 16.94 -8.07 -20.78
CA GLU A 380 15.78 -8.80 -20.25
C GLU A 380 14.49 -8.22 -20.81
N GLU A 381 13.54 -9.10 -21.20
CA GLU A 381 12.24 -8.63 -21.68
C GLU A 381 11.41 -8.08 -20.54
N PRO A 382 10.79 -6.88 -20.66
CA PRO A 382 10.01 -6.26 -19.60
C PRO A 382 8.90 -7.17 -19.07
N THR A 383 8.69 -7.15 -17.75
CA THR A 383 7.56 -7.85 -17.13
C THR A 383 6.33 -6.94 -17.07
N LEU A 384 5.23 -7.41 -17.67
CA LEU A 384 3.95 -6.70 -17.76
C LEU A 384 2.93 -7.28 -16.78
N PHE A 385 2.49 -6.47 -15.85
CA PHE A 385 1.35 -6.75 -14.97
C PHE A 385 0.11 -6.03 -15.48
N SER A 386 -1.04 -6.69 -15.46
CA SER A 386 -2.31 -6.06 -15.85
C SER A 386 -3.49 -6.47 -14.97
N ASN A 387 -4.45 -5.56 -14.81
CA ASN A 387 -5.73 -5.80 -14.16
C ASN A 387 -6.85 -5.11 -14.94
N ASP A 388 -7.60 -5.90 -15.72
CA ASP A 388 -8.80 -5.47 -16.42
C ASP A 388 -10.04 -5.83 -15.60
N SER A 389 -10.85 -4.84 -15.21
CA SER A 389 -12.01 -5.13 -14.38
C SER A 389 -13.25 -4.31 -14.72
N THR A 390 -14.41 -4.92 -14.53
CA THR A 390 -15.71 -4.23 -14.57
C THR A 390 -16.48 -4.59 -13.30
N GLU A 391 -16.91 -3.57 -12.55
CA GLU A 391 -17.72 -3.70 -11.33
C GLU A 391 -19.06 -2.98 -11.47
N VAL A 392 -20.15 -3.66 -11.11
CA VAL A 392 -21.51 -3.13 -11.08
C VAL A 392 -22.10 -3.33 -9.70
N GLN A 393 -22.39 -2.22 -9.01
CA GLN A 393 -22.99 -2.23 -7.67
C GLN A 393 -24.34 -1.55 -7.66
N MET A 394 -25.31 -2.13 -6.94
CA MET A 394 -26.61 -1.54 -6.65
C MET A 394 -26.91 -1.60 -5.15
N ILE A 395 -27.32 -0.49 -4.58
CA ILE A 395 -27.74 -0.37 -3.18
C ILE A 395 -29.19 0.12 -3.14
N PHE A 396 -30.04 -0.71 -2.59
CA PHE A 396 -31.46 -0.39 -2.37
C PHE A 396 -31.64 0.12 -0.94
N ASN A 397 -31.95 1.40 -0.77
CA ASN A 397 -32.20 2.03 0.52
C ASN A 397 -33.68 1.89 0.89
N LEU A 398 -33.93 1.16 1.99
CA LEU A 398 -35.25 0.79 2.48
C LEU A 398 -35.44 1.32 3.90
N GLY A 399 -36.68 1.30 4.39
CA GLY A 399 -36.99 1.67 5.79
C GLY A 399 -37.11 3.17 6.01
N SER A 400 -36.94 3.60 7.25
CA SER A 400 -36.97 5.02 7.65
C SER A 400 -35.59 5.50 8.09
N ALA A 401 -35.42 6.81 8.28
CA ALA A 401 -34.20 7.36 8.85
C ALA A 401 -33.89 6.81 10.26
N GLU A 402 -34.93 6.42 11.02
CA GLU A 402 -34.79 5.83 12.35
C GLU A 402 -34.48 4.32 12.32
N ASN A 403 -34.81 3.63 11.24
CA ASN A 403 -34.56 2.20 11.06
C ASN A 403 -34.12 1.94 9.61
N PRO A 404 -32.92 2.37 9.24
CA PRO A 404 -32.41 2.20 7.89
C PRO A 404 -32.18 0.73 7.58
N ARG A 405 -32.50 0.35 6.36
CA ARG A 405 -32.22 -0.99 5.83
C ARG A 405 -31.64 -0.84 4.44
N ARG A 406 -30.66 -1.66 4.13
CA ARG A 406 -30.02 -1.66 2.80
C ARG A 406 -29.93 -3.09 2.28
N VAL A 407 -30.13 -3.22 0.99
CA VAL A 407 -29.80 -4.44 0.25
C VAL A 407 -28.79 -4.05 -0.80
N VAL A 408 -27.68 -4.77 -0.84
CA VAL A 408 -26.58 -4.57 -1.79
C VAL A 408 -26.56 -5.75 -2.75
N VAL A 409 -26.38 -5.47 -4.02
CA VAL A 409 -26.05 -6.47 -5.06
C VAL A 409 -24.82 -5.95 -5.76
N ASN A 410 -23.76 -6.75 -5.81
CA ASN A 410 -22.52 -6.42 -6.49
C ASN A 410 -22.09 -7.54 -7.42
N GLN A 411 -21.58 -7.19 -8.60
CA GLN A 411 -21.01 -8.09 -9.58
C GLN A 411 -19.67 -7.56 -10.04
N VAL A 412 -18.63 -8.38 -9.96
CA VAL A 412 -17.28 -8.07 -10.45
C VAL A 412 -16.87 -9.12 -11.48
N SER A 413 -16.24 -8.65 -12.55
CA SER A 413 -15.47 -9.48 -13.48
C SER A 413 -14.09 -8.86 -13.62
N GLU A 414 -13.06 -9.62 -13.32
CA GLU A 414 -11.68 -9.16 -13.24
C GLU A 414 -10.77 -10.16 -13.96
N LYS A 415 -9.75 -9.67 -14.65
CA LYS A 415 -8.70 -10.48 -15.25
C LYS A 415 -7.36 -9.89 -14.84
N VAL A 416 -6.57 -10.68 -14.15
CA VAL A 416 -5.19 -10.36 -13.75
C VAL A 416 -4.24 -11.20 -14.59
N ALA A 417 -3.15 -10.60 -15.08
CA ALA A 417 -2.11 -11.30 -15.83
C ALA A 417 -0.73 -10.73 -15.50
N VAL A 418 0.26 -11.61 -15.49
CA VAL A 418 1.69 -11.28 -15.44
C VAL A 418 2.31 -11.93 -16.67
N LEU A 419 2.98 -11.16 -17.52
CA LEU A 419 3.52 -11.57 -18.81
C LEU A 419 4.93 -11.00 -18.96
N GLY A 420 5.86 -11.78 -19.49
CA GLY A 420 7.25 -11.39 -19.66
C GLY A 420 8.18 -12.49 -19.16
N GLU A 421 9.45 -12.20 -19.06
CA GLU A 421 10.48 -13.16 -18.67
C GLU A 421 10.30 -13.59 -17.21
N GLU A 422 10.01 -12.65 -16.32
CA GLU A 422 9.75 -12.90 -14.90
C GLU A 422 8.29 -13.20 -14.58
N ALA A 423 7.52 -13.72 -15.56
CA ALA A 423 6.12 -14.03 -15.33
C ALA A 423 5.97 -15.22 -14.40
N PHE A 424 5.56 -14.98 -13.17
CA PHE A 424 5.37 -16.01 -12.12
C PHE A 424 3.94 -16.55 -12.02
N MET A 425 3.04 -16.14 -12.89
CA MET A 425 1.65 -16.58 -12.87
C MET A 425 0.99 -16.46 -14.24
N GLU A 426 0.27 -17.50 -14.64
CA GLU A 426 -0.57 -17.45 -15.84
C GLU A 426 -1.81 -16.54 -15.64
N PRO A 427 -2.41 -15.98 -16.72
CA PRO A 427 -3.58 -15.12 -16.61
C PRO A 427 -4.75 -15.79 -15.87
N VAL A 428 -5.28 -15.11 -14.85
CA VAL A 428 -6.40 -15.59 -14.04
C VAL A 428 -7.62 -14.70 -14.22
N LYS A 429 -8.77 -15.30 -14.46
CA LYS A 429 -10.06 -14.62 -14.51
C LYS A 429 -10.86 -14.90 -13.25
N SER A 430 -11.26 -13.82 -12.55
CA SER A 430 -12.12 -13.85 -11.37
C SER A 430 -13.52 -13.34 -11.70
N THR A 431 -14.52 -13.95 -11.10
CA THR A 431 -15.91 -13.48 -11.14
C THR A 431 -16.48 -13.55 -9.72
N GLU A 432 -17.00 -12.43 -9.23
CA GLU A 432 -17.55 -12.30 -7.89
C GLU A 432 -19.00 -11.80 -7.95
N THR A 433 -19.91 -12.49 -7.27
CA THR A 433 -21.31 -12.07 -7.15
C THR A 433 -21.66 -11.98 -5.67
N THR A 434 -22.12 -10.81 -5.24
CA THR A 434 -22.46 -10.52 -3.86
C THR A 434 -23.92 -10.17 -3.70
N ILE A 435 -24.53 -10.64 -2.61
CA ILE A 435 -25.82 -10.16 -2.11
C ILE A 435 -25.69 -9.91 -0.60
N GLY A 436 -25.91 -8.66 -0.18
CA GLY A 436 -25.86 -8.26 1.23
C GLY A 436 -27.17 -7.65 1.71
N ALA A 437 -27.52 -7.88 2.99
CA ALA A 437 -28.64 -7.26 3.65
C ALA A 437 -28.19 -6.70 5.02
N PHE A 438 -28.52 -5.44 5.27
CA PHE A 438 -28.05 -4.69 6.42
C PHE A 438 -29.20 -3.89 7.03
N GLY A 439 -29.19 -3.71 8.35
CA GLY A 439 -30.20 -2.93 9.01
C GLY A 439 -29.81 -2.44 10.39
N GLY A 440 -30.27 -1.23 10.72
CA GLY A 440 -30.11 -0.60 12.01
C GLY A 440 -31.43 -0.53 12.77
N PHE A 441 -31.37 -0.73 14.09
CA PHE A 441 -32.53 -0.75 14.96
C PHE A 441 -32.20 -0.09 16.30
N ASN A 442 -33.09 0.76 16.81
CA ASN A 442 -33.00 1.21 18.21
C ASN A 442 -33.98 0.42 19.07
N VAL A 443 -33.47 -0.31 20.06
CA VAL A 443 -34.27 -1.10 20.98
C VAL A 443 -33.93 -0.75 22.43
N SER A 444 -34.84 -0.09 23.11
CA SER A 444 -34.66 0.29 24.54
C SER A 444 -33.40 1.09 24.83
N GLY A 445 -33.01 1.95 23.91
CA GLY A 445 -31.81 2.80 24.02
C GLY A 445 -30.50 2.08 23.73
N PHE A 446 -30.57 0.90 23.11
CA PHE A 446 -29.45 0.26 22.43
C PHE A 446 -29.60 0.45 20.92
N ASP A 447 -28.54 0.89 20.28
CA ASP A 447 -28.41 0.95 18.85
C ASP A 447 -27.83 -0.38 18.39
N ILE A 448 -28.55 -1.10 17.53
CA ILE A 448 -28.18 -2.44 17.06
C ILE A 448 -28.08 -2.41 15.55
N ASP A 449 -26.90 -2.71 15.04
CA ASP A 449 -26.64 -2.90 13.62
C ASP A 449 -26.43 -4.37 13.32
N VAL A 450 -27.04 -4.86 12.26
CA VAL A 450 -26.90 -6.22 11.79
C VAL A 450 -26.63 -6.23 10.29
N GLY A 451 -25.63 -6.98 9.87
CA GLY A 451 -25.31 -7.22 8.47
C GLY A 451 -25.11 -8.69 8.19
N ILE A 452 -25.58 -9.12 7.04
CA ILE A 452 -25.30 -10.43 6.47
C ILE A 452 -24.96 -10.27 4.99
N ARG A 453 -23.95 -10.98 4.53
CA ARG A 453 -23.47 -10.96 3.16
C ARG A 453 -23.24 -12.39 2.68
N TYR A 454 -23.63 -12.67 1.45
CA TYR A 454 -23.34 -13.88 0.71
C TYR A 454 -22.50 -13.54 -0.50
N ASP A 455 -21.43 -14.27 -0.72
CA ASP A 455 -20.51 -14.12 -1.84
C ASP A 455 -20.39 -15.46 -2.58
N ASP A 456 -20.44 -15.40 -3.92
CA ASP A 456 -20.18 -16.51 -4.86
C ASP A 456 -19.01 -16.09 -5.74
N ILE A 457 -17.87 -16.75 -5.56
CA ILE A 457 -16.59 -16.38 -6.15
C ILE A 457 -16.05 -17.55 -6.98
N GLU A 458 -15.67 -17.27 -8.22
CA GLU A 458 -15.00 -18.22 -9.10
C GLU A 458 -13.71 -17.60 -9.64
N ARG A 459 -12.57 -18.32 -9.50
CA ARG A 459 -11.28 -17.97 -10.08
C ARG A 459 -10.86 -19.07 -11.05
N LYS A 460 -10.49 -18.69 -12.26
CA LYS A 460 -10.06 -19.61 -13.33
C LYS A 460 -8.73 -19.17 -13.88
N GLY A 461 -7.77 -20.07 -13.88
CA GLY A 461 -6.44 -19.88 -14.40
C GLY A 461 -5.80 -21.20 -14.77
N THR A 462 -4.49 -21.18 -14.87
CA THR A 462 -3.63 -22.34 -15.12
C THR A 462 -2.59 -22.37 -14.01
N ILE A 463 -2.35 -23.54 -13.45
CA ILE A 463 -1.27 -23.77 -12.47
C ILE A 463 -0.06 -24.22 -13.25
N ARG A 464 1.12 -23.75 -12.85
CA ARG A 464 2.43 -24.25 -13.30
C ARG A 464 2.87 -25.34 -12.32
N GLU A 465 3.11 -26.56 -12.79
CA GLU A 465 3.67 -27.63 -11.98
C GLU A 465 5.06 -27.95 -12.52
N MET A 466 6.07 -28.06 -11.65
CA MET A 466 7.39 -28.52 -12.03
C MET A 466 7.34 -29.99 -12.44
N HIS A 467 8.09 -30.40 -13.44
CA HIS A 467 8.21 -31.81 -13.83
C HIS A 467 8.98 -32.57 -12.75
N GLU A 468 8.33 -33.48 -12.04
CA GLU A 468 9.05 -34.51 -11.29
C GLU A 468 9.68 -35.46 -12.32
N GLU A 469 10.99 -35.47 -12.44
CA GLU A 469 11.70 -36.46 -13.29
C GLU A 469 11.39 -37.85 -12.75
N GLU A 470 10.53 -38.63 -13.46
CA GLU A 470 10.43 -40.06 -13.21
C GLU A 470 11.79 -40.68 -13.52
N GLU A 471 12.47 -41.29 -12.52
CA GLU A 471 13.69 -42.09 -12.70
C GLU A 471 13.47 -43.15 -13.79
N HIS A 472 13.79 -42.84 -15.04
CA HIS A 472 13.84 -43.81 -16.09
C HIS A 472 15.07 -44.68 -15.88
N GLU A 473 14.87 -45.92 -15.39
CA GLU A 473 15.92 -46.98 -15.40
C GLU A 473 16.53 -47.07 -16.80
N GLU A 474 17.82 -46.74 -16.92
CA GLU A 474 18.61 -46.81 -18.15
C GLU A 474 18.60 -48.22 -18.72
N GLU A 475 17.75 -48.52 -19.70
CA GLU A 475 18.02 -49.56 -20.69
C GLU A 475 18.69 -48.89 -21.91
N GLY A 476 20.02 -49.09 -22.02
CA GLY A 476 20.90 -48.46 -22.99
C GLY A 476 20.41 -48.48 -24.42
N HIS A 477 20.37 -47.33 -25.03
CA HIS A 477 20.46 -47.12 -26.46
C HIS A 477 21.36 -45.92 -26.77
N ASP A 478 22.50 -46.21 -27.41
CA ASP A 478 23.37 -45.25 -28.10
C ASP A 478 22.61 -44.59 -29.26
N GLU A 479 22.16 -43.38 -29.12
CA GLU A 479 21.93 -42.42 -30.21
C GLU A 479 22.09 -41.02 -29.64
N GLU A 480 23.11 -40.27 -30.12
CA GLU A 480 23.35 -38.85 -29.82
C GLU A 480 22.21 -38.05 -30.45
N GLU A 481 21.17 -37.75 -29.66
CA GLU A 481 20.26 -36.62 -29.91
C GLU A 481 20.51 -35.61 -28.82
N HIS A 482 20.96 -34.40 -29.22
CA HIS A 482 21.00 -33.25 -28.39
C HIS A 482 19.55 -32.95 -27.97
N HIS A 483 19.17 -33.30 -26.74
CA HIS A 483 18.01 -32.79 -26.11
C HIS A 483 18.36 -31.34 -25.68
N ASP A 484 17.79 -30.39 -26.36
CA ASP A 484 17.65 -29.04 -25.80
C ASP A 484 16.78 -29.22 -24.53
N GLU A 485 17.41 -29.18 -23.38
CA GLU A 485 16.73 -29.18 -22.06
C GLU A 485 15.89 -27.92 -21.98
N HIS A 486 14.64 -27.99 -22.39
CA HIS A 486 13.66 -26.96 -22.08
C HIS A 486 13.17 -27.26 -20.67
N GLU A 487 13.56 -26.43 -19.74
CA GLU A 487 12.87 -26.28 -18.44
C GLU A 487 11.38 -26.05 -18.71
N GLY A 488 10.58 -27.10 -18.59
CA GLY A 488 9.18 -27.07 -18.99
C GLY A 488 8.26 -27.26 -17.81
N PHE A 489 7.57 -26.19 -17.40
CA PHE A 489 6.41 -26.34 -16.54
C PHE A 489 5.29 -27.09 -17.25
N GLU A 490 4.63 -28.03 -16.57
CA GLU A 490 3.34 -28.56 -17.01
C GLU A 490 2.23 -27.60 -16.63
N LEU A 491 1.43 -27.20 -17.62
CA LEU A 491 0.36 -26.21 -17.45
C LEU A 491 -0.98 -26.92 -17.26
N GLU A 492 -1.53 -26.92 -16.04
CA GLU A 492 -2.83 -27.50 -15.73
C GLU A 492 -3.94 -26.46 -15.53
N PRO A 493 -5.06 -26.53 -16.29
CA PRO A 493 -6.22 -25.66 -16.05
C PRO A 493 -6.85 -25.91 -14.68
N PHE A 494 -6.95 -24.87 -13.86
CA PHE A 494 -7.50 -24.94 -12.53
C PHE A 494 -8.69 -23.99 -12.35
N THR A 495 -9.67 -24.38 -11.55
CA THR A 495 -10.83 -23.53 -11.19
C THR A 495 -11.12 -23.65 -9.71
N PHE A 496 -10.92 -22.58 -9.00
CA PHE A 496 -11.32 -22.44 -7.61
C PHE A 496 -12.74 -21.86 -7.51
N LYS A 497 -13.58 -22.40 -6.60
CA LYS A 497 -14.94 -21.90 -6.34
C LYS A 497 -15.21 -21.85 -4.85
N ASP A 498 -15.74 -20.70 -4.41
CA ASP A 498 -16.15 -20.50 -3.03
C ASP A 498 -17.55 -19.89 -2.97
N GLN A 499 -18.34 -20.34 -1.99
CA GLN A 499 -19.64 -19.81 -1.64
C GLN A 499 -19.67 -19.56 -0.14
N SER A 500 -19.52 -18.31 0.24
CA SER A 500 -19.30 -17.93 1.62
C SER A 500 -20.40 -17.02 2.16
N VAL A 501 -20.54 -17.02 3.49
CA VAL A 501 -21.43 -16.11 4.21
C VAL A 501 -20.64 -15.40 5.27
N SER A 502 -20.75 -14.08 5.31
CA SER A 502 -20.19 -13.24 6.36
C SER A 502 -21.30 -12.50 7.11
N GLY A 503 -21.10 -12.22 8.39
CA GLY A 503 -22.09 -11.54 9.21
C GLY A 503 -21.49 -10.63 10.28
N VAL A 504 -22.23 -9.60 10.67
CA VAL A 504 -21.82 -8.65 11.72
C VAL A 504 -23.01 -8.25 12.58
N VAL A 505 -22.75 -8.08 13.87
CA VAL A 505 -23.67 -7.47 14.83
C VAL A 505 -22.90 -6.43 15.64
N THR A 506 -23.33 -5.18 15.60
CA THR A 506 -22.85 -4.10 16.46
C THR A 506 -23.93 -3.72 17.46
N ILE A 507 -23.59 -3.62 18.73
CA ILE A 507 -24.49 -3.19 19.79
C ILE A 507 -23.86 -2.00 20.48
N GLY A 508 -24.43 -0.81 20.27
CA GLY A 508 -24.00 0.45 20.86
C GLY A 508 -24.97 1.00 21.89
N ARG A 509 -24.47 1.85 22.78
CA ARG A 509 -25.29 2.60 23.74
C ARG A 509 -24.60 3.86 24.22
N SER A 510 -25.34 4.97 24.26
CA SER A 510 -24.95 6.15 25.03
C SER A 510 -25.21 5.88 26.52
N LEU A 511 -24.15 5.88 27.33
CA LEU A 511 -24.19 5.66 28.79
C LEU A 511 -24.48 6.96 29.53
N THR A 512 -23.94 8.08 29.03
CA THR A 512 -24.22 9.46 29.44
C THR A 512 -24.19 10.36 28.19
N ASP A 513 -24.41 11.64 28.34
CA ASP A 513 -24.32 12.63 27.23
C ASP A 513 -22.92 12.70 26.63
N SER A 514 -21.87 12.33 27.37
CA SER A 514 -20.46 12.38 26.93
C SER A 514 -19.79 11.02 26.85
N LEU A 515 -20.43 9.94 27.24
CA LEU A 515 -19.84 8.60 27.27
C LEU A 515 -20.71 7.61 26.52
N SER A 516 -20.14 6.93 25.55
CA SER A 516 -20.78 5.83 24.80
C SER A 516 -19.88 4.61 24.76
N GLY A 517 -20.48 3.48 24.51
CA GLY A 517 -19.74 2.22 24.31
C GLY A 517 -20.43 1.31 23.33
N SER A 518 -19.64 0.46 22.68
CA SER A 518 -20.13 -0.54 21.72
C SER A 518 -19.40 -1.87 21.83
N VAL A 519 -20.08 -2.90 21.35
CA VAL A 519 -19.53 -4.24 21.15
C VAL A 519 -19.79 -4.62 19.71
N ASN A 520 -18.74 -5.01 18.98
CA ASN A 520 -18.83 -5.53 17.63
C ASN A 520 -18.53 -7.03 17.64
N LEU A 521 -19.37 -7.79 17.00
CA LEU A 521 -19.22 -9.23 16.79
C LEU A 521 -19.27 -9.48 15.29
N GLY A 522 -18.24 -10.09 14.71
CA GLY A 522 -18.15 -10.34 13.28
C GLY A 522 -17.68 -11.76 12.99
N PHE A 523 -18.27 -12.33 11.95
CA PHE A 523 -17.79 -13.52 11.26
C PHE A 523 -17.56 -13.15 9.80
N VAL A 524 -16.30 -13.21 9.35
CA VAL A 524 -15.89 -12.78 8.02
C VAL A 524 -15.15 -13.91 7.33
N THR A 525 -15.64 -14.33 6.18
CA THR A 525 -14.96 -15.30 5.33
C THR A 525 -14.16 -14.56 4.25
N ARG A 526 -12.90 -14.97 4.02
CA ARG A 526 -12.04 -14.47 2.95
C ARG A 526 -11.61 -15.62 2.04
N THR A 527 -11.99 -15.52 0.78
CA THR A 527 -11.54 -16.42 -0.27
C THR A 527 -10.07 -16.18 -0.58
N PRO A 528 -9.24 -17.23 -0.83
CA PRO A 528 -7.86 -17.08 -1.26
C PRO A 528 -7.73 -16.16 -2.48
N SER A 529 -6.70 -15.33 -2.52
CA SER A 529 -6.43 -14.41 -3.64
C SER A 529 -5.91 -15.17 -4.87
N THR A 530 -5.75 -14.45 -5.96
CA THR A 530 -5.17 -14.99 -7.19
C THR A 530 -3.73 -15.45 -6.97
N MET A 531 -2.91 -14.63 -6.29
CA MET A 531 -1.53 -14.96 -5.94
C MET A 531 -1.41 -16.20 -5.08
N GLU A 532 -2.17 -16.24 -3.99
CA GLU A 532 -2.15 -17.37 -3.05
C GLU A 532 -2.47 -18.72 -3.69
N LEU A 533 -3.21 -18.72 -4.84
CA LEU A 533 -3.63 -19.94 -5.54
C LEU A 533 -2.76 -20.31 -6.76
N PHE A 534 -2.21 -19.34 -7.48
CA PHE A 534 -1.70 -19.54 -8.83
C PHE A 534 -0.24 -19.12 -9.02
N MET A 535 0.39 -18.49 -8.03
CA MET A 535 1.78 -18.07 -8.14
C MET A 535 2.71 -19.27 -8.18
N ASN A 536 3.70 -19.25 -9.06
CA ASN A 536 4.85 -20.14 -9.07
C ASN A 536 5.94 -19.51 -9.93
N GLY A 537 6.95 -18.94 -9.29
CA GLY A 537 8.08 -18.31 -9.96
C GLY A 537 8.76 -17.23 -9.12
N GLU A 538 9.74 -16.62 -9.73
CA GLU A 538 10.61 -15.60 -9.15
C GLU A 538 9.87 -14.30 -8.89
N HIS A 539 10.11 -13.72 -7.71
CA HIS A 539 9.63 -12.40 -7.32
C HIS A 539 10.82 -11.59 -6.81
N LEU A 540 11.57 -11.03 -7.73
CA LEU A 540 12.88 -10.44 -7.49
C LEU A 540 12.83 -9.24 -6.54
N ALA A 541 11.76 -8.42 -6.61
CA ALA A 541 11.55 -7.29 -5.69
C ALA A 541 11.53 -7.69 -4.20
N VAL A 542 11.36 -8.96 -3.86
CA VAL A 542 11.41 -9.48 -2.49
C VAL A 542 12.47 -10.58 -2.29
N ALA A 543 13.30 -10.83 -3.30
CA ALA A 543 14.32 -11.89 -3.35
C ALA A 543 13.77 -13.26 -2.95
N ARG A 544 12.65 -13.67 -3.57
CA ARG A 544 11.98 -14.94 -3.26
C ARG A 544 11.50 -15.64 -4.53
N TYR A 545 11.56 -16.97 -4.48
CA TYR A 545 10.78 -17.81 -5.35
C TYR A 545 9.48 -18.17 -4.64
N GLU A 546 8.36 -17.64 -5.09
CA GLU A 546 7.07 -17.78 -4.40
C GLU A 546 6.17 -18.84 -5.03
N VAL A 547 5.61 -19.72 -4.20
CA VAL A 547 4.75 -20.83 -4.64
C VAL A 547 3.37 -20.73 -3.98
N GLY A 548 2.32 -20.69 -4.80
CA GLY A 548 0.92 -20.73 -4.40
C GLY A 548 0.47 -22.17 -4.11
N ASP A 549 -0.66 -22.31 -3.38
CA ASP A 549 -1.27 -23.61 -3.11
C ASP A 549 -2.74 -23.65 -3.59
N ALA A 550 -3.01 -24.46 -4.57
CA ALA A 550 -4.35 -24.70 -5.13
C ALA A 550 -5.35 -25.34 -4.12
N ASN A 551 -4.84 -25.91 -3.03
CA ASN A 551 -5.65 -26.60 -2.01
C ASN A 551 -6.06 -25.69 -0.85
N LEU A 552 -5.68 -24.41 -0.87
CA LEU A 552 -6.04 -23.44 0.16
C LEU A 552 -7.56 -23.37 0.35
N LYS A 553 -7.95 -23.25 1.62
CA LYS A 553 -9.34 -23.07 2.04
C LYS A 553 -9.59 -21.59 2.32
N PRO A 554 -10.86 -21.14 2.23
CA PRO A 554 -11.21 -19.80 2.72
C PRO A 554 -10.83 -19.62 4.20
N GLU A 555 -10.34 -18.42 4.53
CA GLU A 555 -10.15 -18.01 5.92
C GLU A 555 -11.50 -17.72 6.58
N GLU A 556 -11.64 -18.09 7.84
CA GLU A 556 -12.80 -17.81 8.66
C GLU A 556 -12.41 -16.97 9.88
N ALA A 557 -12.63 -15.66 9.81
CA ALA A 557 -12.27 -14.71 10.86
C ALA A 557 -13.44 -14.46 11.82
N ASN A 558 -13.20 -14.68 13.11
CA ASN A 558 -14.13 -14.39 14.20
C ASN A 558 -13.62 -13.17 14.99
N ASN A 559 -14.30 -12.05 14.85
CA ASN A 559 -13.93 -10.77 15.44
C ASN A 559 -14.80 -10.45 16.67
N ILE A 560 -14.17 -9.96 17.73
CA ILE A 560 -14.84 -9.35 18.86
C ILE A 560 -14.10 -8.08 19.29
N ASP A 561 -14.82 -6.93 19.31
CA ASP A 561 -14.29 -5.63 19.71
C ASP A 561 -15.15 -5.04 20.81
N PHE A 562 -14.50 -4.45 21.80
CA PHE A 562 -15.12 -3.62 22.84
C PHE A 562 -14.59 -2.21 22.72
N ASN A 563 -15.49 -1.25 22.53
CA ASN A 563 -15.12 0.15 22.33
C ASN A 563 -15.78 1.04 23.37
N LEU A 564 -15.05 2.04 23.84
CA LEU A 564 -15.52 3.05 24.79
C LEU A 564 -15.08 4.42 24.30
N PHE A 565 -15.99 5.40 24.31
CA PHE A 565 -15.77 6.77 23.87
C PHE A 565 -16.27 7.75 24.90
N TYR A 566 -15.41 8.72 25.15
CA TYR A 566 -15.75 9.87 25.94
C TYR A 566 -15.41 11.15 25.17
N ASN A 567 -16.35 12.06 25.05
CA ASN A 567 -16.12 13.35 24.42
C ASN A 567 -17.01 14.43 25.11
N ASP A 568 -16.35 15.43 25.64
CA ASP A 568 -16.99 16.66 26.13
C ASP A 568 -16.29 17.90 25.52
N GLU A 569 -16.67 19.11 25.96
CA GLU A 569 -16.08 20.34 25.45
C GLU A 569 -14.56 20.45 25.71
N THR A 570 -14.02 19.72 26.68
CA THR A 570 -12.64 19.83 27.16
C THR A 570 -11.81 18.59 26.91
N TRP A 571 -12.38 17.42 27.15
CA TRP A 571 -11.68 16.14 27.06
C TRP A 571 -12.32 15.24 26.03
N PHE A 572 -11.48 14.47 25.36
CA PHE A 572 -11.92 13.31 24.59
C PHE A 572 -11.02 12.12 24.90
N ALA A 573 -11.57 10.93 24.82
CA ALA A 573 -10.83 9.70 24.98
C ALA A 573 -11.52 8.57 24.22
N SER A 574 -10.73 7.65 23.68
CA SER A 574 -11.21 6.41 23.11
C SER A 574 -10.39 5.23 23.63
N ALA A 575 -11.04 4.09 23.77
CA ALA A 575 -10.38 2.83 24.09
C ALA A 575 -11.04 1.71 23.31
N SER A 576 -10.24 0.92 22.61
CA SER A 576 -10.66 -0.29 21.90
C SER A 576 -9.81 -1.47 22.37
N ILE A 577 -10.45 -2.58 22.67
CA ILE A 577 -9.80 -3.87 22.94
C ILE A 577 -10.42 -4.86 21.97
N TYR A 578 -9.58 -5.58 21.24
CA TYR A 578 -10.06 -6.49 20.20
C TYR A 578 -9.36 -7.83 20.21
N ARG A 579 -10.06 -8.82 19.69
CA ARG A 579 -9.53 -10.14 19.38
C ARG A 579 -10.13 -10.61 18.06
N ASN A 580 -9.29 -11.04 17.13
CA ASN A 580 -9.65 -11.68 15.89
C ASN A 580 -9.00 -13.07 15.86
N THR A 581 -9.81 -14.13 15.79
CA THR A 581 -9.34 -15.50 15.61
C THR A 581 -9.66 -15.91 14.19
N ILE A 582 -8.64 -16.31 13.44
CA ILE A 582 -8.75 -16.65 12.03
C ILE A 582 -8.37 -18.12 11.87
N ASP A 583 -9.33 -18.93 11.51
CA ASP A 583 -9.10 -20.31 11.13
C ASP A 583 -8.63 -20.34 9.67
N ASN A 584 -7.68 -21.21 9.34
CA ASN A 584 -7.04 -21.30 8.02
C ASN A 584 -6.38 -19.96 7.57
N TYR A 585 -5.74 -19.21 8.47
CA TYR A 585 -5.03 -17.98 8.11
C TYR A 585 -3.93 -18.28 7.09
N ILE A 586 -3.97 -17.61 5.93
CA ILE A 586 -3.02 -17.80 4.83
C ILE A 586 -1.83 -16.85 5.03
N TYR A 587 -0.63 -17.37 4.95
CA TYR A 587 0.61 -16.59 5.08
C TYR A 587 1.69 -17.15 4.19
N LEU A 588 2.62 -16.31 3.77
CA LEU A 588 3.82 -16.71 3.06
C LEU A 588 4.85 -17.17 4.11
N ARG A 589 5.33 -18.40 4.00
CA ARG A 589 6.35 -19.00 4.83
C ARG A 589 7.64 -19.08 4.04
N ASP A 590 8.67 -18.42 4.50
CA ASP A 590 10.01 -18.57 3.98
C ASP A 590 10.57 -19.95 4.41
N GLU A 591 11.35 -20.61 3.58
CA GLU A 591 12.08 -21.82 3.88
C GLU A 591 13.12 -21.56 4.97
N SER A 592 13.49 -22.58 5.76
CA SER A 592 14.48 -22.46 6.82
C SER A 592 15.88 -22.74 6.31
N GLU A 593 16.88 -22.10 6.94
CA GLU A 593 18.28 -22.45 6.74
C GLU A 593 18.55 -23.96 6.90
N GLU A 594 17.89 -24.60 7.90
CA GLU A 594 18.00 -26.05 8.14
C GLU A 594 17.35 -26.88 7.02
N GLU A 595 16.19 -26.45 6.48
CA GLU A 595 15.53 -27.09 5.34
C GLU A 595 16.36 -26.88 4.08
N HIS A 596 16.94 -25.71 3.88
CA HIS A 596 17.85 -25.41 2.80
C HIS A 596 19.11 -26.27 2.83
N GLU A 597 19.80 -26.40 4.00
CA GLU A 597 20.97 -27.27 4.18
C GLU A 597 20.64 -28.76 4.01
N GLU A 598 19.43 -29.23 4.41
CA GLU A 598 19.03 -30.64 4.25
C GLU A 598 18.85 -30.99 2.76
N HIS A 599 18.37 -30.09 1.93
CA HIS A 599 18.27 -30.26 0.49
C HIS A 599 19.64 -30.33 -0.19
N GLU A 600 20.64 -29.55 0.27
CA GLU A 600 22.04 -29.62 -0.20
C GLU A 600 22.69 -30.96 0.18
N GLU A 601 22.49 -31.47 1.41
CA GLU A 601 23.11 -32.72 1.89
C GLU A 601 22.52 -33.99 1.22
N GLU A 602 21.26 -33.99 0.80
CA GLU A 602 20.60 -35.12 0.14
C GLU A 602 20.98 -35.28 -1.34
N GLY A 603 21.81 -34.38 -1.90
CA GLY A 603 22.39 -34.49 -3.23
C GLY A 603 21.44 -34.08 -4.36
N HIS A 604 20.45 -33.30 -4.05
CA HIS A 604 19.60 -32.61 -5.04
C HIS A 604 20.31 -31.33 -5.53
N GLU A 605 21.55 -31.47 -6.04
CA GLU A 605 22.31 -30.36 -6.63
C GLU A 605 21.54 -29.69 -7.81
N GLY A 606 20.50 -30.31 -8.34
CA GLY A 606 19.66 -29.75 -9.40
C GLY A 606 18.50 -28.89 -8.91
N GLU A 607 18.04 -29.02 -7.65
CA GLU A 607 16.89 -28.23 -7.15
C GLU A 607 17.27 -26.80 -6.81
N HIS A 608 18.55 -26.50 -6.49
CA HIS A 608 19.04 -25.14 -6.24
C HIS A 608 19.23 -24.32 -7.52
N GLU A 609 19.53 -24.98 -8.63
CA GLU A 609 19.61 -24.35 -9.96
C GLU A 609 18.21 -23.93 -10.44
N GLU A 610 17.13 -24.61 -9.98
CA GLU A 610 15.74 -24.33 -10.36
C GLU A 610 15.17 -23.04 -9.77
N HIS A 611 15.76 -22.48 -8.66
CA HIS A 611 15.26 -21.28 -7.98
C HIS A 611 16.17 -20.05 -8.16
N GLY A 612 17.21 -20.14 -9.01
CA GLY A 612 18.10 -19.01 -9.28
C GLY A 612 18.82 -18.45 -8.05
N GLY A 613 18.97 -19.24 -6.96
CA GLY A 613 19.56 -18.77 -5.69
C GLY A 613 18.61 -17.96 -4.79
N LEU A 614 17.34 -17.81 -5.18
CA LEU A 614 16.32 -17.09 -4.40
C LEU A 614 15.78 -17.95 -3.25
N LEU A 615 15.40 -17.30 -2.15
CA LEU A 615 14.76 -17.96 -1.01
C LEU A 615 13.39 -18.51 -1.39
N LEU A 616 13.18 -19.82 -1.25
CA LEU A 616 11.88 -20.44 -1.48
C LEU A 616 10.86 -19.97 -0.44
N ALA A 617 9.69 -19.56 -0.89
CA ALA A 617 8.59 -19.10 -0.05
C ALA A 617 7.24 -19.67 -0.50
N GLU A 618 6.53 -20.36 0.39
CA GLU A 618 5.29 -21.05 0.09
C GLU A 618 4.07 -20.42 0.78
N TYR A 619 2.94 -20.33 0.08
CA TYR A 619 1.66 -19.95 0.69
C TYR A 619 1.08 -21.11 1.49
N MET A 620 1.03 -20.96 2.79
CA MET A 620 0.54 -21.96 3.74
C MET A 620 -0.65 -21.49 4.58
N GLN A 621 -1.27 -22.42 5.29
CA GLN A 621 -2.38 -22.13 6.20
C GLN A 621 -2.11 -22.61 7.61
N ALA A 622 -2.39 -21.75 8.60
CA ALA A 622 -2.43 -22.11 10.02
C ALA A 622 -3.49 -21.28 10.74
N ASP A 623 -4.06 -21.80 11.83
CA ASP A 623 -4.97 -21.01 12.65
C ASP A 623 -4.18 -19.96 13.43
N ALA A 624 -4.62 -18.70 13.36
CA ALA A 624 -3.95 -17.57 13.99
C ALA A 624 -4.89 -16.76 14.88
N THR A 625 -4.34 -16.11 15.90
CA THR A 625 -5.08 -15.18 16.78
C THR A 625 -4.37 -13.85 16.84
N PHE A 626 -5.07 -12.79 16.44
CA PHE A 626 -4.66 -11.40 16.58
C PHE A 626 -5.38 -10.79 17.77
N SER A 627 -4.66 -10.14 18.68
CA SER A 627 -5.24 -9.47 19.83
C SER A 627 -4.49 -8.19 20.14
N GLY A 628 -5.21 -7.15 20.55
CA GLY A 628 -4.59 -5.87 20.81
C GLY A 628 -5.50 -4.87 21.48
N TYR A 629 -4.96 -3.67 21.63
CA TYR A 629 -5.68 -2.52 22.14
C TYR A 629 -5.23 -1.23 21.47
N GLU A 630 -6.13 -0.27 21.43
CA GLU A 630 -5.93 1.11 21.01
C GLU A 630 -6.49 2.02 22.09
N ILE A 631 -5.71 2.96 22.58
CA ILE A 631 -6.12 3.89 23.63
C ILE A 631 -5.68 5.30 23.22
N GLU A 632 -6.62 6.23 23.22
CA GLU A 632 -6.36 7.65 22.97
C GLU A 632 -6.96 8.48 24.08
N ILE A 633 -6.26 9.55 24.47
CA ILE A 633 -6.76 10.59 25.36
C ILE A 633 -6.28 11.94 24.88
N GLY A 634 -7.18 12.89 24.79
CA GLY A 634 -6.86 14.26 24.41
C GLY A 634 -7.58 15.31 25.24
N ARG A 635 -7.04 16.52 25.19
CA ARG A 635 -7.60 17.67 25.87
C ARG A 635 -7.48 18.94 25.05
N ARG A 636 -8.57 19.70 25.01
CA ARG A 636 -8.66 21.02 24.39
C ARG A 636 -8.43 22.13 25.40
N PHE A 637 -7.59 23.10 25.04
CA PHE A 637 -7.25 24.24 25.85
C PHE A 637 -7.43 25.50 25.03
N ASN A 638 -8.01 26.55 25.65
CA ASN A 638 -8.01 27.89 25.10
C ASN A 638 -6.72 28.63 25.54
N VAL A 639 -5.76 28.79 24.62
CA VAL A 639 -4.45 29.41 24.91
C VAL A 639 -4.18 30.54 23.93
N ALA A 640 -3.76 31.70 24.46
CA ALA A 640 -3.37 32.89 23.70
C ALA A 640 -4.39 33.33 22.60
N GLY A 641 -5.68 33.07 22.83
CA GLY A 641 -6.76 33.42 21.90
C GLY A 641 -6.93 32.46 20.73
N GLY A 642 -6.35 31.29 20.82
CA GLY A 642 -6.54 30.15 19.94
C GLY A 642 -6.90 28.88 20.71
N GLU A 643 -7.14 27.81 20.03
CA GLU A 643 -7.40 26.48 20.57
C GLU A 643 -6.16 25.62 20.43
N LEU A 644 -5.74 24.95 21.50
CA LEU A 644 -4.68 23.96 21.54
C LEU A 644 -5.29 22.62 21.91
N GLU A 645 -5.20 21.64 21.02
CA GLU A 645 -5.49 20.24 21.30
C GLU A 645 -4.18 19.49 21.59
N VAL A 646 -4.15 18.74 22.67
CA VAL A 646 -3.04 17.85 23.02
C VAL A 646 -3.59 16.44 23.10
N ARG A 647 -2.97 15.52 22.38
CA ARG A 647 -3.40 14.13 22.23
C ARG A 647 -2.24 13.18 22.52
N LEU A 648 -2.58 12.09 23.20
CA LEU A 648 -1.71 10.94 23.40
C LEU A 648 -2.47 9.71 22.93
N HIS A 649 -1.86 8.90 22.10
CA HIS A 649 -2.39 7.57 21.83
C HIS A 649 -1.32 6.48 21.98
N ARG A 650 -1.79 5.28 22.27
CA ARG A 650 -0.98 4.05 22.31
C ARG A 650 -1.76 2.92 21.65
N ASP A 651 -1.07 2.19 20.80
CA ASP A 651 -1.58 0.95 20.22
C ASP A 651 -0.59 -0.20 20.35
N GLN A 652 -1.12 -1.40 20.35
CA GLN A 652 -0.35 -2.66 20.32
C GLN A 652 -1.19 -3.76 19.73
N VAL A 653 -0.59 -4.55 18.84
CA VAL A 653 -1.12 -5.81 18.36
C VAL A 653 -0.12 -6.94 18.65
N LYS A 654 -0.63 -8.14 18.88
CA LYS A 654 0.11 -9.40 18.93
C LYS A 654 -0.63 -10.42 18.09
N ALA A 655 0.11 -11.22 17.36
CA ALA A 655 -0.44 -12.29 16.55
C ALA A 655 0.38 -13.57 16.74
N ASP A 656 -0.32 -14.64 17.11
CA ASP A 656 0.28 -15.93 17.43
C ASP A 656 -0.46 -17.03 16.65
N PHE A 657 0.30 -18.02 16.15
CA PHE A 657 -0.29 -19.22 15.59
C PHE A 657 -0.80 -20.17 16.72
N SER A 658 -1.93 -20.84 16.48
CA SER A 658 -2.50 -21.79 17.45
C SER A 658 -1.58 -22.99 17.72
N GLY A 659 -0.74 -23.36 16.75
CA GLY A 659 0.30 -24.38 16.87
C GLY A 659 1.54 -23.96 17.63
N GLY A 660 1.69 -22.67 17.95
CA GLY A 660 2.87 -22.02 18.52
C GLY A 660 3.65 -21.22 17.48
N GLY A 661 4.47 -20.31 17.93
CA GLY A 661 5.17 -19.33 17.07
C GLY A 661 4.39 -18.06 16.82
N ASN A 662 5.07 -17.03 16.33
CA ASN A 662 4.51 -15.73 16.02
C ASN A 662 4.10 -15.68 14.54
N VAL A 663 3.06 -14.89 14.23
CA VAL A 663 2.75 -14.52 12.84
C VAL A 663 3.80 -13.53 12.35
N PRO A 664 4.32 -13.68 11.12
CA PRO A 664 5.38 -12.80 10.60
C PRO A 664 4.89 -11.36 10.37
N ARG A 665 5.84 -10.41 10.37
CA ARG A 665 5.64 -9.00 9.96
C ARG A 665 4.55 -8.24 10.73
N ILE A 666 4.48 -8.47 12.04
CA ILE A 666 3.50 -7.81 12.91
C ILE A 666 3.99 -6.46 13.41
N THR A 667 3.18 -5.44 13.23
CA THR A 667 3.45 -4.05 13.65
C THR A 667 3.91 -3.96 15.10
N PRO A 668 5.02 -3.27 15.43
CA PRO A 668 5.46 -3.01 16.80
C PRO A 668 4.48 -2.09 17.54
N SER A 669 4.58 -2.06 18.87
CA SER A 669 3.77 -1.14 19.69
C SER A 669 4.22 0.31 19.50
N ARG A 670 3.25 1.26 19.50
CA ARG A 670 3.53 2.68 19.32
C ARG A 670 2.93 3.54 20.42
N ASN A 671 3.62 4.65 20.72
CA ASN A 671 3.06 5.77 21.47
C ASN A 671 3.18 7.01 20.59
N VAL A 672 2.12 7.77 20.45
CA VAL A 672 2.13 9.03 19.71
C VAL A 672 1.67 10.15 20.60
N PHE A 673 2.47 11.22 20.65
CA PHE A 673 2.11 12.48 21.26
C PHE A 673 1.91 13.52 20.16
N ALA A 674 0.73 14.13 20.11
CA ALA A 674 0.41 15.14 19.12
C ALA A 674 -0.11 16.43 19.79
N MET A 675 0.26 17.56 19.21
CA MET A 675 -0.25 18.89 19.55
C MET A 675 -0.73 19.58 18.28
N ASP A 676 -1.95 20.08 18.29
CA ASP A 676 -2.52 20.90 17.23
C ASP A 676 -2.97 22.25 17.83
N TYR A 677 -2.44 23.34 17.30
CA TYR A 677 -2.79 24.69 17.73
C TYR A 677 -3.39 25.46 16.55
N SER A 678 -4.60 25.96 16.73
CA SER A 678 -5.28 26.78 15.76
C SER A 678 -5.62 28.16 16.33
N ARG A 679 -5.32 29.20 15.53
CA ARG A 679 -5.68 30.58 15.88
C ARG A 679 -6.02 31.39 14.64
N GLY A 680 -7.29 31.68 14.42
CA GLY A 680 -7.75 32.35 13.21
C GLY A 680 -7.33 31.56 11.99
N MET A 681 -6.53 32.15 11.12
CA MET A 681 -6.05 31.53 9.88
C MET A 681 -4.68 30.82 10.02
N THR A 682 -4.18 30.63 11.23
CA THR A 682 -2.90 29.95 11.49
C THR A 682 -3.15 28.61 12.18
N ARG A 683 -2.56 27.55 11.69
CA ARG A 683 -2.54 26.22 12.31
C ARG A 683 -1.08 25.74 12.46
N ALA A 684 -0.75 25.17 13.61
CA ALA A 684 0.56 24.57 13.87
C ALA A 684 0.36 23.19 14.49
N MET A 685 1.01 22.20 13.96
CA MET A 685 0.98 20.81 14.42
C MET A 685 2.39 20.36 14.77
N MET A 686 2.53 19.57 15.82
CA MET A 686 3.73 18.83 16.17
C MET A 686 3.34 17.42 16.60
N GLU A 687 4.09 16.45 16.14
CA GLU A 687 3.89 15.04 16.45
C GLU A 687 5.21 14.36 16.82
N ILE A 688 5.17 13.49 17.81
CA ILE A 688 6.27 12.61 18.20
C ILE A 688 5.73 11.18 18.23
N GLN A 689 6.32 10.32 17.42
CA GLN A 689 6.01 8.89 17.39
C GLN A 689 7.17 8.12 18.03
N ASP A 690 6.91 7.41 19.13
CA ASP A 690 7.81 6.41 19.71
C ASP A 690 7.35 5.03 19.24
N VAL A 691 8.10 4.39 18.37
CA VAL A 691 7.86 3.03 17.89
C VAL A 691 8.76 2.09 18.64
N GLY A 692 8.21 1.04 19.25
CA GLY A 692 8.97 0.08 20.05
C GLY A 692 9.72 -0.92 19.17
N SER A 693 10.75 -1.56 19.73
CA SER A 693 11.40 -2.69 19.07
C SER A 693 10.44 -3.85 18.87
N GLN A 694 10.61 -4.60 17.76
CA GLN A 694 9.88 -5.83 17.51
C GLN A 694 10.81 -7.03 17.56
N ASN A 695 10.60 -7.87 18.59
CA ASN A 695 11.37 -9.10 18.83
C ASN A 695 10.48 -10.34 18.87
N LEU A 696 9.15 -10.16 18.66
CA LEU A 696 8.21 -11.27 18.49
C LEU A 696 8.11 -11.56 17.00
N ILE A 697 9.11 -12.24 16.49
CA ILE A 697 9.32 -12.55 15.08
C ILE A 697 8.95 -14.00 14.77
N SER A 698 8.71 -14.32 13.53
CA SER A 698 8.63 -15.69 13.02
C SER A 698 10.01 -16.32 12.92
N SER A 699 10.11 -17.59 12.52
CA SER A 699 11.35 -18.35 12.49
C SER A 699 12.42 -17.78 11.56
N PHE A 700 12.01 -17.06 10.49
CA PHE A 700 12.89 -16.56 9.44
C PHE A 700 12.79 -15.04 9.25
N GLU A 701 12.47 -14.35 10.29
CA GLU A 701 12.27 -12.91 10.29
C GLU A 701 13.30 -12.23 11.17
N THR A 702 13.90 -11.14 10.72
CA THR A 702 14.84 -10.34 11.49
C THR A 702 14.11 -9.38 12.45
N PRO A 703 14.63 -9.14 13.68
CA PRO A 703 14.06 -8.16 14.60
C PRO A 703 14.31 -6.73 14.11
N THR A 704 13.52 -5.75 14.61
CA THR A 704 13.77 -4.32 14.37
C THR A 704 13.96 -3.58 15.69
N ALA A 705 14.89 -2.60 15.68
CA ALA A 705 15.11 -1.71 16.81
C ALA A 705 13.96 -0.72 17.02
N ASP A 706 13.90 -0.10 18.19
CA ASP A 706 13.01 1.02 18.46
C ASP A 706 13.54 2.31 17.84
N TYR A 707 12.61 3.21 17.46
CA TYR A 707 12.95 4.52 16.89
C TYR A 707 11.95 5.60 17.28
N ARG A 708 12.34 6.88 17.11
CA ARG A 708 11.50 8.04 17.39
C ARG A 708 11.47 9.00 16.22
N LEU A 709 10.29 9.23 15.66
CA LEU A 709 10.07 10.24 14.64
C LEU A 709 9.49 11.53 15.25
N VAL A 710 10.00 12.67 14.80
CA VAL A 710 9.48 13.99 15.16
C VAL A 710 9.04 14.70 13.88
N ASN A 711 7.75 15.04 13.81
CA ASN A 711 7.13 15.69 12.66
C ASN A 711 6.51 17.03 13.08
N GLY A 712 6.41 17.97 12.16
CA GLY A 712 5.79 19.25 12.43
C GLY A 712 5.26 19.93 11.17
N ARG A 713 4.22 20.76 11.34
CA ARG A 713 3.61 21.55 10.27
C ARG A 713 3.19 22.90 10.79
N LEU A 714 3.36 23.93 9.97
CA LEU A 714 2.87 25.29 10.20
C LEU A 714 2.16 25.78 8.94
N SER A 715 0.87 26.07 9.03
CA SER A 715 0.07 26.60 7.92
C SER A 715 -0.46 27.99 8.29
N HIS A 716 -0.51 28.88 7.30
CA HIS A 716 -1.12 30.20 7.44
C HIS A 716 -1.91 30.54 6.17
N SER A 717 -3.19 30.83 6.34
CA SER A 717 -4.06 31.28 5.25
C SER A 717 -4.16 32.80 5.26
N ILE A 718 -4.11 33.40 4.09
CA ILE A 718 -4.17 34.85 3.85
C ILE A 718 -5.41 35.10 2.99
N ASP A 719 -6.36 35.85 3.52
CA ASP A 719 -7.52 36.33 2.75
C ASP A 719 -7.05 37.45 1.81
N LEU A 720 -7.15 37.21 0.50
CA LEU A 720 -6.78 38.17 -0.54
C LEU A 720 -7.97 39.07 -0.97
N GLY A 721 -9.16 38.82 -0.40
CA GLY A 721 -10.41 39.47 -0.79
C GLY A 721 -11.10 38.79 -1.97
N ASP A 722 -12.36 39.15 -2.21
CA ASP A 722 -13.19 38.63 -3.31
C ASP A 722 -13.32 37.09 -3.33
N GLY A 723 -13.22 36.43 -2.14
CA GLY A 723 -13.27 34.98 -2.01
C GLY A 723 -11.98 34.27 -2.28
N ALA A 724 -10.90 34.98 -2.62
CA ALA A 724 -9.58 34.39 -2.85
C ALA A 724 -8.81 34.18 -1.55
N MET A 725 -8.24 32.98 -1.36
CA MET A 725 -7.44 32.62 -0.21
C MET A 725 -6.11 32.01 -0.65
N LEU A 726 -5.01 32.49 -0.08
CA LEU A 726 -3.67 31.93 -0.24
C LEU A 726 -3.28 31.21 1.05
N THR A 727 -3.07 29.91 1.02
CA THR A 727 -2.54 29.13 2.14
C THR A 727 -1.07 28.78 1.87
N ILE A 728 -0.20 29.07 2.82
CA ILE A 728 1.21 28.67 2.81
C ILE A 728 1.43 27.72 3.97
N SER A 729 1.94 26.54 3.68
CA SER A 729 2.26 25.50 4.65
C SER A 729 3.76 25.17 4.56
N ALA A 730 4.42 25.09 5.72
CA ALA A 730 5.76 24.53 5.85
C ALA A 730 5.64 23.27 6.71
N PHE A 731 6.31 22.21 6.34
CA PHE A 731 6.29 20.94 7.06
C PHE A 731 7.71 20.38 7.20
N GLY A 732 7.88 19.50 8.17
CA GLY A 732 9.11 18.72 8.37
C GLY A 732 8.76 17.34 8.89
N ARG A 733 9.41 16.33 8.33
CA ARG A 733 9.30 14.92 8.69
C ARG A 733 10.64 14.41 9.13
N ASN A 734 10.63 13.45 10.05
CA ASN A 734 11.84 12.91 10.64
C ASN A 734 12.87 14.02 10.97
N LEU A 735 12.42 15.09 11.64
CA LEU A 735 13.23 16.30 11.91
C LEU A 735 14.54 15.99 12.66
N THR A 736 14.58 14.88 13.36
CA THR A 736 15.74 14.38 14.11
C THR A 736 16.72 13.58 13.25
N ASN A 737 16.36 13.24 12.01
CA ASN A 737 17.13 12.39 11.10
C ASN A 737 17.43 11.03 11.74
N GLU A 738 16.42 10.39 12.28
CA GLU A 738 16.49 9.09 12.97
C GLU A 738 16.46 7.95 11.96
N ILE A 739 17.25 6.90 12.16
CA ILE A 739 17.17 5.66 11.41
C ILE A 739 15.88 4.94 11.81
N ALA A 740 15.01 4.69 10.86
CA ALA A 740 13.72 4.05 11.09
C ALA A 740 13.44 2.97 10.04
N ARG A 741 12.91 1.83 10.48
CA ARG A 741 12.58 0.69 9.61
C ARG A 741 11.15 0.24 9.83
N SER A 742 10.43 -0.01 8.73
CA SER A 742 9.09 -0.59 8.79
C SER A 742 9.20 -2.09 9.04
N HIS A 743 8.88 -2.56 10.25
CA HIS A 743 8.95 -3.99 10.57
C HIS A 743 8.04 -4.86 9.69
N THR A 744 6.99 -4.29 9.11
CA THR A 744 6.06 -5.00 8.21
C THR A 744 6.59 -5.18 6.80
N SER A 745 7.68 -4.50 6.42
CA SER A 745 8.33 -4.65 5.11
C SER A 745 9.10 -5.97 5.00
N PHE A 746 9.11 -6.55 3.81
CA PHE A 746 9.96 -7.70 3.45
C PHE A 746 11.44 -7.28 3.36
N VAL A 747 11.71 -6.09 2.88
CA VAL A 747 13.04 -5.51 2.60
C VAL A 747 13.38 -4.41 3.61
N LYS A 748 13.09 -4.63 4.88
CA LYS A 748 13.24 -3.63 5.95
C LYS A 748 14.67 -3.25 6.27
N ASN A 749 15.65 -4.09 5.95
CA ASN A 749 17.06 -3.85 6.17
C ASN A 749 17.63 -2.98 5.05
N GLU A 750 17.29 -3.30 3.82
CA GLU A 750 17.75 -2.72 2.57
C GLU A 750 17.04 -1.39 2.28
N VAL A 751 15.74 -1.31 2.62
CA VAL A 751 14.87 -0.16 2.34
C VAL A 751 14.39 0.51 3.64
N PRO A 752 15.24 1.31 4.30
CA PRO A 752 14.86 2.08 5.48
C PRO A 752 13.87 3.19 5.13
N LEU A 753 13.17 3.71 6.15
CA LEU A 753 12.31 4.89 5.96
C LEU A 753 13.16 6.14 5.69
N ALA A 754 12.60 7.09 4.93
CA ALA A 754 13.27 8.33 4.57
C ALA A 754 13.82 9.11 5.77
N GLY A 755 14.96 9.72 5.60
CA GLY A 755 15.61 10.63 6.52
C GLY A 755 14.81 11.93 6.70
N ARG A 756 15.50 13.01 7.12
CA ARG A 756 14.83 14.29 7.35
C ARG A 756 14.38 14.95 6.05
N ASN A 757 13.08 15.20 5.95
CA ASN A 757 12.49 15.92 4.83
C ASN A 757 11.82 17.22 5.31
N ILE A 758 12.11 18.34 4.66
CA ILE A 758 11.52 19.66 4.92
C ILE A 758 10.93 20.18 3.61
N GLY A 759 9.71 20.68 3.66
CA GLY A 759 9.09 21.21 2.45
C GLY A 759 8.16 22.39 2.70
N VAL A 760 7.75 23.01 1.60
CA VAL A 760 6.84 24.13 1.57
C VAL A 760 5.81 23.92 0.47
N LYS A 761 4.55 24.22 0.79
CA LYS A 761 3.42 24.21 -0.15
C LYS A 761 2.71 25.55 -0.14
N ALA A 762 2.36 26.05 -1.31
CA ALA A 762 1.50 27.21 -1.48
C ALA A 762 0.25 26.80 -2.25
N SER A 763 -0.93 27.13 -1.73
CA SER A 763 -2.22 26.81 -2.36
C SER A 763 -3.08 28.09 -2.46
N LEU A 764 -3.53 28.40 -3.67
CA LEU A 764 -4.41 29.51 -3.96
C LEU A 764 -5.79 28.98 -4.37
N SER A 765 -6.84 29.38 -3.65
CA SER A 765 -8.21 29.03 -3.97
C SER A 765 -9.05 30.30 -4.21
N PHE A 766 -9.98 30.28 -5.16
CA PHE A 766 -10.91 31.38 -5.48
C PHE A 766 -12.15 30.91 -6.25
#